data_b8e747c0481aaebdb5760d3a3766a4bf
#
_entry.id   b8e747c0481aaebdb5760d3a3766a4bf
#
_cell.length_a   1.000
_cell.length_b   1.000
_cell.length_c   1.000
_cell.angle_alpha   90.00
_cell.angle_beta   90.00
_cell.angle_gamma   90.00
#
_symmetry.space_group_name_H-M   'P 1'
#
loop_
_entity.id
_entity.type
_entity.pdbx_description
1 polymer ?
#
loop_
_entity_poly.entity_id
_entity_poly.type
_entity_poly.pdbx_seq_one_letter_code
_entity_poly.pdbx_strand_id
1 'polypeptide(L)'
;MKKAKEMMLLLGFISIVACSNEDVDSFKMSDVEVNLSSQVLTRLSGNQWETSDAIGVYMYKYGEQLSDASVYEKSANCKYITDVDGKLSPNTDLDKLYYPLSENVNFIAYYPFGNVENYSVSLDVRQQNNPSLIDFLYSNNIENVTATTAVQQLTFSHQLSKVMIDIKAGSGISETELNTITVGIRNATSNANFSLVNGSITLGTQKQEMKLPVIFSEGIAHAEGIMIPQLCDNVSLVVTLQSGRSFFFTLENDFEWESGKKYTYEITLTDNMVNASFSAKISDWIDGVSGGITDTTIPDVWDGETVNTDWYTDDATTFSLYQPADLAGLAKLVNEGCSFEGKSISLFVDLDMNNKPWTPIGISDNTSFKGTFNGNYSHIKNLNPVLSDNVSVAGLFGVSNGVIRQVIVSGDFNVSCDKFSTLYVGGVCGINKGTIQNCRSYVDVEAGMNYESDTLTNAYVGGIVGDLLGTISSCQNYGLITAENVNTNEKAYLHIGGISGGASDKASISDCENMRNLTGRNGNVRMGGIVAIASGESVLVDGCSNYGNVTIQTSHNEAAGGGIVGKNSKSKVKDVINKGSVNVTLSAGAKAYGGGVVAMNDLSATVLSGENYGNVIVVGSMADESTVAAGGIVGYNGNSASVHKSTNYASSSASNAKSCYSGGITGYNDVEDEANAYTYDCCSNEGLPVRWIGNADATDDLITTTEHTDE
;
A
#
# COMPACT_ATOMS: atom_id res chain seq x y z
N MET A 1 69.29 -26.23 5.32
CA MET A 1 70.75 -26.10 5.33
C MET A 1 71.10 -24.75 4.73
N LYS A 2 71.60 -23.91 5.62
CA LYS A 2 72.78 -23.04 5.55
C LYS A 2 72.75 -21.98 4.44
N LYS A 3 72.66 -20.76 4.89
CA LYS A 3 73.67 -19.69 5.22
C LYS A 3 73.79 -18.72 4.04
N ALA A 4 73.48 -17.47 4.18
CA ALA A 4 74.06 -16.37 4.91
C ALA A 4 75.14 -15.60 4.09
N LYS A 5 74.95 -14.23 4.12
CA LYS A 5 76.00 -13.18 4.10
C LYS A 5 76.67 -12.88 2.75
N GLU A 6 76.93 -11.68 2.35
CA GLU A 6 77.41 -10.38 2.86
C GLU A 6 77.26 -9.34 1.76
N MET A 7 76.79 -8.14 1.95
CA MET A 7 77.47 -6.87 2.25
C MET A 7 78.70 -6.55 1.39
N MET A 8 78.61 -5.57 0.46
CA MET A 8 79.59 -4.50 0.32
C MET A 8 79.12 -3.32 -0.54
N LEU A 9 79.14 -2.20 0.09
CA LEU A 9 79.29 -0.79 -0.26
C LEU A 9 80.05 -0.50 -1.56
N LEU A 10 79.57 0.43 -2.45
CA LEU A 10 80.43 1.56 -2.91
C LEU A 10 79.55 2.70 -3.55
N LEU A 11 79.97 3.87 -3.11
CA LEU A 11 79.56 5.23 -3.49
C LEU A 11 79.55 5.52 -4.96
N GLY A 12 78.63 6.43 -5.32
CA GLY A 12 78.98 7.47 -6.27
C GLY A 12 77.95 7.83 -7.33
N PHE A 13 77.39 8.92 -7.14
CA PHE A 13 77.14 10.09 -8.00
C PHE A 13 75.73 10.67 -7.88
N ILE A 14 75.66 11.82 -7.30
CA ILE A 14 74.58 12.76 -7.24
C ILE A 14 74.25 13.26 -8.63
N SER A 15 73.03 13.03 -9.08
CA SER A 15 72.37 13.89 -10.07
C SER A 15 71.06 14.40 -9.41
N ILE A 16 71.10 15.66 -9.06
CA ILE A 16 69.97 16.44 -8.60
C ILE A 16 69.03 16.59 -9.80
N VAL A 17 67.95 15.81 -9.82
CA VAL A 17 66.75 16.17 -10.59
C VAL A 17 65.86 16.87 -9.57
N ALA A 18 65.74 18.17 -9.71
CA ALA A 18 64.72 18.95 -9.07
C ALA A 18 63.38 18.50 -9.65
N CYS A 19 62.69 17.62 -8.97
CA CYS A 19 61.22 17.54 -9.11
C CYS A 19 60.67 18.79 -8.43
N SER A 20 60.12 19.67 -9.20
CA SER A 20 59.18 20.65 -8.72
C SER A 20 58.09 19.90 -7.96
N ASN A 21 58.09 19.99 -6.64
CA ASN A 21 56.90 19.81 -5.88
C ASN A 21 55.94 20.90 -6.41
N GLU A 22 54.89 20.49 -7.13
CA GLU A 22 53.68 21.26 -7.12
C GLU A 22 53.23 21.23 -5.66
N ASP A 23 53.48 22.35 -4.98
CA ASP A 23 52.87 22.67 -3.70
C ASP A 23 51.36 22.50 -3.92
N VAL A 24 50.80 21.39 -3.41
CA VAL A 24 49.40 21.36 -3.04
C VAL A 24 49.28 22.53 -2.06
N ASP A 25 48.68 23.63 -2.50
CA ASP A 25 48.37 24.80 -1.71
C ASP A 25 47.63 24.33 -0.44
N SER A 26 48.37 24.02 0.60
CA SER A 26 47.85 23.82 1.93
C SER A 26 47.32 25.19 2.35
N PHE A 27 45.99 25.33 2.39
CA PHE A 27 45.33 26.56 2.83
C PHE A 27 45.91 27.02 4.16
N LYS A 28 46.57 28.16 4.16
CA LYS A 28 47.11 28.73 5.41
C LYS A 28 45.97 29.40 6.16
N MET A 29 45.55 28.79 7.29
CA MET A 29 44.59 29.38 8.22
C MET A 29 45.24 30.50 9.03
N SER A 30 44.48 31.52 9.41
CA SER A 30 44.88 32.56 10.32
C SER A 30 44.76 32.11 11.79
N ASP A 31 45.32 32.90 12.72
CA ASP A 31 45.10 32.69 14.16
C ASP A 31 43.78 33.32 14.65
N VAL A 32 42.93 33.82 13.75
CA VAL A 32 41.65 34.44 14.08
C VAL A 32 40.56 33.37 14.16
N GLU A 33 40.14 33.04 15.39
CA GLU A 33 39.05 32.09 15.64
C GLU A 33 37.70 32.70 15.20
N VAL A 34 36.86 31.88 14.64
CA VAL A 34 35.49 32.26 14.23
C VAL A 34 34.58 32.27 15.46
N ASN A 35 33.98 33.41 15.75
CA ASN A 35 32.99 33.56 16.81
C ASN A 35 31.57 33.50 16.20
N LEU A 36 30.76 32.53 16.65
CA LEU A 36 29.40 32.33 16.15
C LEU A 36 28.35 32.56 17.24
N SER A 37 27.22 33.06 16.83
CA SER A 37 25.96 33.04 17.58
C SER A 37 24.85 32.53 16.70
N SER A 38 23.76 32.11 17.27
CA SER A 38 22.59 31.58 16.55
C SER A 38 21.32 32.27 17.00
N GLN A 39 20.42 32.47 16.04
CA GLN A 39 19.05 32.91 16.26
C GLN A 39 18.13 31.99 15.47
N VAL A 40 17.07 31.50 16.10
CA VAL A 40 15.98 30.82 15.40
C VAL A 40 14.86 31.82 15.20
N LEU A 41 14.37 31.95 13.98
CA LEU A 41 13.27 32.85 13.68
C LEU A 41 12.01 32.41 14.45
N THR A 42 11.85 31.09 14.72
CA THR A 42 10.75 30.52 15.53
C THR A 42 11.07 29.10 15.96
N ARG A 43 10.56 28.63 17.11
CA ARG A 43 10.76 27.26 17.63
C ARG A 43 9.48 26.62 18.20
N LEU A 44 9.45 25.26 18.26
CA LEU A 44 8.35 24.43 18.78
C LEU A 44 8.00 24.74 20.24
N SER A 45 9.01 24.96 21.10
CA SER A 45 8.89 25.19 22.56
C SER A 45 9.11 26.65 22.96
N GLY A 46 9.04 27.61 22.01
CA GLY A 46 9.42 29.00 22.22
C GLY A 46 10.68 29.36 21.43
N ASN A 47 10.97 30.65 21.22
CA ASN A 47 12.08 31.14 20.41
C ASN A 47 13.48 30.99 21.06
N GLN A 48 13.69 29.99 21.93
CA GLN A 48 14.94 29.82 22.68
C GLN A 48 15.56 28.46 22.44
N TRP A 49 16.88 28.44 22.34
CA TRP A 49 17.66 27.21 22.33
C TRP A 49 17.59 26.49 23.68
N GLU A 50 17.68 25.17 23.67
CA GLU A 50 17.93 24.42 24.89
C GLU A 50 19.44 24.33 25.11
N THR A 51 19.85 24.37 26.38
CA THR A 51 21.25 24.17 26.70
C THR A 51 21.69 22.80 26.22
N SER A 52 22.77 22.76 25.42
CA SER A 52 23.34 21.56 24.81
C SER A 52 22.74 21.13 23.46
N ASP A 53 21.89 21.94 22.84
CA ASP A 53 21.55 21.72 21.44
C ASP A 53 22.82 21.73 20.57
N ALA A 54 22.94 20.76 19.69
CA ALA A 54 24.10 20.59 18.86
C ALA A 54 23.82 20.93 17.40
N ILE A 55 24.68 21.78 16.82
CA ILE A 55 24.59 22.31 15.47
C ILE A 55 25.79 21.84 14.65
N GLY A 56 25.57 21.45 13.39
CA GLY A 56 26.65 21.22 12.43
C GLY A 56 26.96 22.48 11.64
N VAL A 57 28.23 22.86 11.56
CA VAL A 57 28.70 24.07 10.85
C VAL A 57 29.70 23.68 9.78
N TYR A 58 29.54 24.26 8.60
CA TYR A 58 30.50 24.22 7.50
C TYR A 58 30.99 25.63 7.20
N MET A 59 32.30 25.77 6.95
CA MET A 59 32.89 26.97 6.42
C MET A 59 33.56 26.67 5.07
N TYR A 60 33.21 27.42 4.04
CA TYR A 60 33.69 27.15 2.70
C TYR A 60 33.98 28.48 1.94
N LYS A 61 34.64 28.37 0.81
CA LYS A 61 35.10 29.53 0.01
C LYS A 61 33.92 30.32 -0.55
N TYR A 62 34.03 31.62 -0.39
CA TYR A 62 33.10 32.55 -1.04
C TYR A 62 33.18 32.45 -2.57
N GLY A 63 32.02 32.50 -3.22
CA GLY A 63 31.91 32.40 -4.68
C GLY A 63 31.91 30.98 -5.23
N GLU A 64 32.08 29.96 -4.38
CA GLU A 64 31.95 28.55 -4.72
C GLU A 64 30.72 27.93 -4.07
N GLN A 65 30.25 26.79 -4.60
CA GLN A 65 29.23 25.98 -3.94
C GLN A 65 29.87 25.07 -2.88
N LEU A 66 29.11 24.72 -1.86
CA LEU A 66 29.56 23.76 -0.84
C LEU A 66 29.93 22.40 -1.48
N SER A 67 31.17 22.00 -1.36
CA SER A 67 31.75 20.80 -1.94
C SER A 67 33.08 20.45 -1.25
N ASP A 68 33.60 19.24 -1.45
CA ASP A 68 34.92 18.84 -0.93
C ASP A 68 36.06 19.77 -1.37
N ALA A 69 35.93 20.38 -2.55
CA ALA A 69 36.93 21.30 -3.09
C ALA A 69 36.84 22.72 -2.51
N SER A 70 35.69 23.11 -2.00
CA SER A 70 35.43 24.45 -1.47
C SER A 70 35.52 24.55 0.06
N VAL A 71 35.32 23.44 0.78
CA VAL A 71 35.41 23.38 2.24
C VAL A 71 36.86 23.46 2.68
N TYR A 72 37.14 24.31 3.63
CA TYR A 72 38.51 24.39 4.20
C TYR A 72 38.81 23.17 5.04
N GLU A 73 40.13 22.81 5.15
CA GLU A 73 40.59 21.71 5.98
C GLU A 73 40.07 21.87 7.42
N LYS A 74 39.50 20.83 8.02
CA LYS A 74 38.85 20.81 9.34
C LYS A 74 37.67 21.76 9.52
N SER A 75 37.06 22.21 8.45
CA SER A 75 35.89 23.11 8.49
C SER A 75 34.60 22.44 7.98
N ALA A 76 34.56 21.11 7.90
CA ALA A 76 33.45 20.31 7.49
C ALA A 76 32.70 19.72 8.69
N ASN A 77 31.42 20.00 8.80
CA ASN A 77 30.51 19.45 9.82
C ASN A 77 31.05 19.59 11.25
N CYS A 78 31.59 20.78 11.59
CA CYS A 78 32.09 21.08 12.92
C CYS A 78 30.93 21.17 13.91
N LYS A 79 31.04 20.46 15.04
CA LYS A 79 30.00 20.42 16.06
C LYS A 79 30.12 21.61 17.01
N TYR A 80 29.05 22.42 17.02
CA TYR A 80 28.89 23.52 17.97
C TYR A 80 27.74 23.25 18.93
N ILE A 81 27.86 23.70 20.16
CA ILE A 81 26.86 23.58 21.22
C ILE A 81 26.28 24.95 21.53
N THR A 82 24.95 25.05 21.66
CA THR A 82 24.26 26.29 22.02
C THR A 82 24.11 26.44 23.53
N ASP A 83 24.05 27.68 23.99
CA ASP A 83 23.42 28.01 25.26
C ASP A 83 22.01 28.61 25.05
N VAL A 84 21.30 28.93 26.13
CA VAL A 84 19.92 29.46 26.07
C VAL A 84 19.82 30.81 25.36
N ASP A 85 20.92 31.59 25.30
CA ASP A 85 20.98 32.88 24.63
C ASP A 85 21.42 32.78 23.17
N GLY A 86 21.64 31.55 22.67
CA GLY A 86 22.07 31.27 21.31
C GLY A 86 23.56 31.48 21.04
N LYS A 87 24.39 31.63 22.04
CA LYS A 87 25.83 31.66 21.86
C LYS A 87 26.33 30.27 21.50
N LEU A 88 27.17 30.19 20.49
CA LEU A 88 27.73 28.94 19.98
C LEU A 88 29.17 28.74 20.52
N SER A 89 29.40 27.56 21.01
CA SER A 89 30.74 27.15 21.47
C SER A 89 31.16 25.85 20.78
N PRO A 90 32.38 25.71 20.27
CA PRO A 90 32.83 24.47 19.68
C PRO A 90 32.78 23.34 20.73
N ASN A 91 32.31 22.15 20.34
CA ASN A 91 32.16 21.01 21.25
C ASN A 91 33.53 20.50 21.76
N THR A 92 34.54 20.57 20.90
CA THR A 92 35.95 20.24 21.23
C THR A 92 36.88 21.21 20.53
N ASP A 93 38.19 21.17 20.89
CA ASP A 93 39.19 21.97 20.19
C ASP A 93 39.35 21.61 18.70
N LEU A 94 38.88 20.40 18.29
CA LEU A 94 38.89 19.97 16.89
C LEU A 94 37.74 20.59 16.08
N ASP A 95 36.72 21.08 16.74
CA ASP A 95 35.57 21.74 16.14
C ASP A 95 35.78 23.26 15.96
N LYS A 96 36.86 23.80 16.44
CA LYS A 96 37.19 25.22 16.31
C LYS A 96 37.43 25.59 14.85
N LEU A 97 36.75 26.61 14.39
CA LEU A 97 36.92 27.18 13.06
C LEU A 97 37.88 28.41 13.13
N TYR A 98 38.74 28.49 12.16
CA TYR A 98 39.65 29.63 11.99
C TYR A 98 39.51 30.20 10.57
N TYR A 99 39.59 31.51 10.45
CA TYR A 99 39.50 32.14 9.11
C TYR A 99 40.76 31.84 8.28
N PRO A 100 40.63 31.72 6.94
CA PRO A 100 41.79 31.71 6.05
C PRO A 100 42.50 33.08 6.07
N LEU A 101 43.78 33.10 5.67
CA LEU A 101 44.62 34.30 5.74
C LEU A 101 44.20 35.42 4.75
N SER A 102 43.65 35.05 3.60
CA SER A 102 43.44 35.99 2.48
C SER A 102 42.16 35.82 1.66
N GLU A 103 41.29 34.86 2.03
CA GLU A 103 40.08 34.56 1.32
C GLU A 103 38.85 34.86 2.17
N ASN A 104 37.73 35.22 1.51
CA ASN A 104 36.45 35.37 2.19
C ASN A 104 35.75 34.02 2.27
N VAL A 105 34.91 33.86 3.28
CA VAL A 105 34.19 32.61 3.57
C VAL A 105 32.71 32.80 3.61
N ASN A 106 32.00 31.69 3.35
CA ASN A 106 30.58 31.49 3.62
C ASN A 106 30.42 30.47 4.73
N PHE A 107 29.28 30.54 5.43
CA PHE A 107 28.89 29.52 6.42
C PHE A 107 27.55 28.92 6.06
N ILE A 108 27.46 27.60 6.27
CA ILE A 108 26.21 26.84 6.32
C ILE A 108 26.14 26.16 7.66
N ALA A 109 24.95 26.17 8.27
CA ALA A 109 24.72 25.47 9.52
C ALA A 109 23.36 24.77 9.52
N TYR A 110 23.26 23.70 10.29
CA TYR A 110 22.02 22.92 10.41
C TYR A 110 21.86 22.33 11.82
N TYR A 111 20.61 22.08 12.20
CA TYR A 111 20.21 21.43 13.45
C TYR A 111 19.15 20.36 13.16
N PRO A 112 19.13 19.22 13.85
CA PRO A 112 20.11 18.77 14.85
C PRO A 112 21.40 18.27 14.19
N PHE A 113 22.53 18.36 14.92
CA PHE A 113 23.80 17.80 14.47
C PHE A 113 23.69 16.30 14.23
N GLY A 114 24.17 15.82 13.10
CA GLY A 114 24.06 14.42 12.72
C GLY A 114 25.02 14.00 11.61
N ASN A 115 24.77 12.82 11.07
CA ASN A 115 25.51 12.31 9.94
C ASN A 115 25.10 13.05 8.65
N VAL A 116 26.09 13.42 7.85
CA VAL A 116 25.91 14.05 6.54
C VAL A 116 26.63 13.22 5.50
N GLU A 117 25.93 12.81 4.47
CA GLU A 117 26.49 12.06 3.35
C GLU A 117 26.40 12.89 2.07
N ASN A 118 27.54 13.16 1.43
CA ASN A 118 27.58 14.00 0.20
C ASN A 118 26.84 15.34 0.36
N TYR A 119 27.04 16.02 1.49
CA TYR A 119 26.36 17.28 1.84
C TYR A 119 24.83 17.16 1.89
N SER A 120 24.32 15.97 2.17
CA SER A 120 22.90 15.69 2.33
C SER A 120 22.59 15.10 3.68
N VAL A 121 21.51 15.55 4.31
CA VAL A 121 20.99 15.05 5.59
C VAL A 121 19.74 14.21 5.32
N SER A 122 19.73 12.99 5.82
CA SER A 122 18.54 12.13 5.76
C SER A 122 17.55 12.54 6.85
N LEU A 123 16.33 12.85 6.45
CA LEU A 123 15.22 13.24 7.32
C LEU A 123 14.24 12.08 7.47
N ASP A 124 13.79 11.82 8.70
CA ASP A 124 12.81 10.80 9.04
C ASP A 124 11.90 11.30 10.16
N VAL A 125 10.62 11.55 9.82
CA VAL A 125 9.64 12.11 10.77
C VAL A 125 8.70 11.07 11.38
N ARG A 126 9.03 9.78 11.33
CA ARG A 126 8.16 8.72 11.87
C ARG A 126 8.05 8.71 13.38
N GLN A 127 9.06 9.20 14.09
CA GLN A 127 9.15 9.17 15.56
C GLN A 127 8.64 10.49 16.17
N GLN A 128 7.32 10.66 16.20
CA GLN A 128 6.67 11.90 16.63
C GLN A 128 6.67 12.14 18.15
N ASN A 129 7.10 11.17 18.96
CA ASN A 129 7.10 11.30 20.44
C ASN A 129 8.07 12.35 20.99
N ASN A 130 9.04 12.77 20.20
CA ASN A 130 9.95 13.85 20.54
C ASN A 130 10.15 14.77 19.34
N PRO A 131 9.23 15.71 19.09
CA PRO A 131 9.26 16.59 17.92
C PRO A 131 10.54 17.42 17.81
N SER A 132 11.16 17.80 18.93
CA SER A 132 12.40 18.60 18.93
C SER A 132 13.59 17.87 18.31
N LEU A 133 13.60 16.53 18.29
CA LEU A 133 14.68 15.74 17.68
C LEU A 133 14.52 15.53 16.18
N ILE A 134 13.31 15.77 15.64
CA ILE A 134 13.02 15.61 14.22
C ILE A 134 12.82 16.94 13.49
N ASP A 135 12.70 18.03 14.24
CA ASP A 135 12.64 19.38 13.67
C ASP A 135 13.98 19.77 13.06
N PHE A 136 13.97 20.08 11.78
CA PHE A 136 15.18 20.36 11.03
C PHE A 136 15.29 21.84 10.69
N LEU A 137 16.37 22.46 11.20
CA LEU A 137 16.68 23.88 10.99
C LEU A 137 17.88 24.03 10.09
N TYR A 138 17.86 25.06 9.25
CA TYR A 138 18.93 25.38 8.31
C TYR A 138 19.24 26.87 8.30
N SER A 139 20.51 27.20 8.13
CA SER A 139 21.03 28.57 8.02
C SER A 139 22.12 28.65 6.95
N ASN A 140 21.97 29.61 6.05
CA ASN A 140 22.95 29.94 5.02
C ASN A 140 23.08 31.46 4.83
N ASN A 141 22.76 32.23 5.86
CA ASN A 141 22.66 33.70 5.78
C ASN A 141 24.01 34.42 5.89
N ILE A 142 25.09 33.73 6.20
CA ILE A 142 26.41 34.35 6.36
C ILE A 142 27.26 34.08 5.13
N GLU A 143 27.48 35.11 4.35
CA GLU A 143 28.23 35.05 3.10
C GLU A 143 29.29 36.16 3.03
N ASN A 144 30.37 35.95 2.31
CA ASN A 144 31.42 36.92 1.97
C ASN A 144 32.11 37.57 3.18
N VAL A 145 32.40 36.78 4.18
CA VAL A 145 33.03 37.28 5.43
C VAL A 145 34.54 37.20 5.35
N THR A 146 35.20 38.34 5.63
CA THR A 146 36.65 38.42 5.85
C THR A 146 36.99 38.06 7.30
N ALA A 147 38.25 37.66 7.57
CA ALA A 147 38.72 37.38 8.90
C ALA A 147 38.39 38.52 9.89
N THR A 148 37.66 38.23 10.95
CA THR A 148 37.14 39.19 11.93
C THR A 148 36.97 38.54 13.29
N THR A 149 37.13 39.34 14.35
CA THR A 149 36.82 38.93 15.73
C THR A 149 35.36 39.21 16.11
N ALA A 150 34.58 39.85 15.20
CA ALA A 150 33.18 40.11 15.42
C ALA A 150 32.39 38.79 15.38
N VAL A 151 31.35 38.69 16.22
CA VAL A 151 30.45 37.53 16.25
C VAL A 151 29.62 37.52 14.97
N GLN A 152 29.60 36.39 14.30
CA GLN A 152 28.78 36.13 13.13
C GLN A 152 27.48 35.44 13.59
N GLN A 153 26.34 36.03 13.23
CA GLN A 153 25.04 35.53 13.65
C GLN A 153 24.40 34.63 12.58
N LEU A 154 24.30 33.33 12.87
CA LEU A 154 23.55 32.36 12.10
C LEU A 154 22.04 32.52 12.36
N THR A 155 21.26 32.70 11.32
CA THR A 155 19.79 32.80 11.39
C THR A 155 19.18 31.54 10.82
N PHE A 156 18.56 30.76 11.70
CA PHE A 156 17.97 29.46 11.35
C PHE A 156 16.49 29.60 10.99
N SER A 157 16.08 28.86 9.97
CA SER A 157 14.68 28.70 9.59
C SER A 157 14.30 27.21 9.59
N HIS A 158 13.04 26.94 9.95
CA HIS A 158 12.48 25.60 9.87
C HIS A 158 12.38 25.14 8.42
N GLN A 159 12.83 23.93 8.17
CA GLN A 159 12.76 23.33 6.84
C GLN A 159 11.61 22.32 6.71
N LEU A 160 10.98 21.95 7.82
CA LEU A 160 9.83 21.05 7.89
C LEU A 160 8.54 21.84 8.13
N SER A 161 7.41 21.15 8.06
CA SER A 161 6.08 21.72 8.31
C SER A 161 5.57 21.27 9.67
N LYS A 162 4.92 22.15 10.43
CA LYS A 162 4.25 21.79 11.70
C LYS A 162 2.76 21.59 11.47
N VAL A 163 2.22 20.47 11.95
CA VAL A 163 0.80 20.17 11.95
C VAL A 163 0.30 20.14 13.39
N MET A 164 -0.76 20.89 13.67
CA MET A 164 -1.49 20.93 14.94
C MET A 164 -2.94 20.55 14.68
N ILE A 165 -3.50 19.70 15.55
CA ILE A 165 -4.87 19.22 15.41
C ILE A 165 -5.57 19.37 16.75
N ASP A 166 -6.55 20.25 16.81
CA ASP A 166 -7.38 20.51 17.98
C ASP A 166 -8.73 19.80 17.82
N ILE A 167 -9.01 18.83 18.70
CA ILE A 167 -10.18 17.96 18.58
C ILE A 167 -11.11 18.20 19.75
N LYS A 168 -12.36 18.54 19.45
CA LYS A 168 -13.44 18.84 20.42
C LYS A 168 -14.54 17.77 20.36
N ALA A 169 -15.20 17.54 21.50
CA ALA A 169 -16.39 16.71 21.55
C ALA A 169 -17.59 17.48 21.00
N GLY A 170 -18.29 16.88 20.06
CA GLY A 170 -19.62 17.29 19.62
C GLY A 170 -20.70 16.35 20.18
N SER A 171 -21.88 16.36 19.54
CA SER A 171 -23.02 15.54 20.01
C SER A 171 -22.68 14.05 19.98
N GLY A 172 -22.90 13.35 21.07
CA GLY A 172 -22.71 11.90 21.20
C GLY A 172 -21.28 11.42 21.46
N ILE A 173 -20.31 12.31 21.52
CA ILE A 173 -18.93 12.02 21.96
C ILE A 173 -18.70 12.65 23.33
N SER A 174 -18.22 11.88 24.30
CA SER A 174 -17.91 12.38 25.63
C SER A 174 -16.45 12.87 25.74
N GLU A 175 -16.17 13.78 26.66
CA GLU A 175 -14.79 14.18 26.98
C GLU A 175 -13.94 13.01 27.46
N THR A 176 -14.56 11.99 28.08
CA THR A 176 -13.86 10.77 28.50
C THR A 176 -13.35 9.97 27.30
N GLU A 177 -14.12 9.92 26.22
CA GLU A 177 -13.68 9.28 24.97
C GLU A 177 -12.59 10.08 24.29
N LEU A 178 -12.69 11.43 24.28
CA LEU A 178 -11.63 12.30 23.75
C LEU A 178 -10.29 12.14 24.47
N ASN A 179 -10.32 11.94 25.79
CA ASN A 179 -9.10 11.76 26.58
C ASN A 179 -8.31 10.47 26.23
N THR A 180 -8.92 9.56 25.48
CA THR A 180 -8.34 8.25 25.14
C THR A 180 -8.14 8.04 23.64
N ILE A 181 -8.31 9.08 22.84
CA ILE A 181 -8.14 8.97 21.38
C ILE A 181 -6.69 8.77 20.99
N THR A 182 -6.52 8.20 19.81
CA THR A 182 -5.25 8.24 19.08
C THR A 182 -5.41 9.06 17.81
N VAL A 183 -4.39 9.83 17.48
CA VAL A 183 -4.36 10.65 16.27
C VAL A 183 -3.21 10.21 15.40
N GLY A 184 -3.46 10.09 14.11
CA GLY A 184 -2.45 9.70 13.13
C GLY A 184 -2.60 10.46 11.81
N ILE A 185 -1.54 10.42 11.02
CA ILE A 185 -1.52 10.94 9.64
C ILE A 185 -1.18 9.79 8.71
N ARG A 186 -2.02 9.56 7.71
CA ARG A 186 -1.87 8.50 6.69
C ARG A 186 -1.47 9.07 5.34
N ASN A 187 -0.76 8.26 4.56
CA ASN A 187 -0.35 8.51 3.18
C ASN A 187 0.62 9.68 2.98
N ALA A 188 1.04 10.37 4.03
CA ALA A 188 2.12 11.33 3.92
C ALA A 188 3.48 10.63 3.82
N THR A 189 4.36 11.16 3.00
CA THR A 189 5.76 10.71 2.91
C THR A 189 6.47 11.07 4.21
N SER A 190 7.09 10.08 4.83
CA SER A 190 7.69 10.19 6.17
C SER A 190 9.21 10.36 6.17
N ASN A 191 9.85 10.28 5.00
CA ASN A 191 11.31 10.41 4.85
C ASN A 191 11.67 11.28 3.65
N ALA A 192 12.81 11.98 3.75
CA ALA A 192 13.34 12.83 2.68
C ALA A 192 14.85 12.97 2.82
N ASN A 193 15.51 13.56 1.83
CA ASN A 193 16.88 14.02 1.90
C ASN A 193 16.90 15.55 1.74
N PHE A 194 17.60 16.22 2.64
CA PHE A 194 17.82 17.67 2.57
C PHE A 194 19.24 17.96 2.08
N SER A 195 19.36 18.77 1.02
CA SER A 195 20.65 19.19 0.49
C SER A 195 21.16 20.44 1.21
N LEU A 196 22.29 20.35 1.89
CA LEU A 196 22.96 21.50 2.50
C LEU A 196 23.52 22.45 1.44
N VAL A 197 23.74 21.99 0.22
CA VAL A 197 24.31 22.80 -0.88
C VAL A 197 23.37 23.89 -1.34
N ASN A 198 22.07 23.57 -1.44
CA ASN A 198 21.07 24.48 -2.05
C ASN A 198 19.77 24.61 -1.24
N GLY A 199 19.66 23.96 -0.07
CA GLY A 199 18.49 24.02 0.79
C GLY A 199 17.26 23.27 0.25
N SER A 200 17.40 22.39 -0.74
CA SER A 200 16.29 21.67 -1.33
C SER A 200 15.96 20.37 -0.60
N ILE A 201 14.68 20.01 -0.58
CA ILE A 201 14.17 18.73 -0.07
C ILE A 201 13.85 17.81 -1.24
N THR A 202 14.35 16.57 -1.19
CA THR A 202 13.98 15.50 -2.11
C THR A 202 13.19 14.46 -1.35
N LEU A 203 11.92 14.25 -1.71
CA LEU A 203 11.03 13.31 -1.04
C LEU A 203 11.52 11.87 -1.21
N GLY A 204 11.41 11.08 -0.15
CA GLY A 204 11.55 9.64 -0.20
C GLY A 204 10.26 8.95 -0.67
N THR A 205 10.21 7.63 -0.49
CA THR A 205 9.07 6.81 -0.94
C THR A 205 8.29 6.16 0.20
N GLN A 206 8.73 6.33 1.44
CA GLN A 206 8.10 5.66 2.58
C GLN A 206 6.81 6.40 2.98
N LYS A 207 5.68 5.69 2.89
CA LYS A 207 4.37 6.15 3.31
C LYS A 207 3.81 5.16 4.32
N GLN A 208 3.68 5.57 5.56
CA GLN A 208 3.05 4.78 6.62
C GLN A 208 2.25 5.70 7.53
N GLU A 209 1.33 5.14 8.31
CA GLU A 209 0.63 5.92 9.32
C GLU A 209 1.60 6.40 10.40
N MET A 210 1.66 7.71 10.59
CA MET A 210 2.43 8.37 11.64
C MET A 210 1.50 8.73 12.80
N LYS A 211 1.74 8.14 13.97
CA LYS A 211 0.96 8.46 15.18
C LYS A 211 1.52 9.72 15.83
N LEU A 212 0.63 10.64 16.16
CA LEU A 212 0.95 11.89 16.82
C LEU A 212 0.77 11.77 18.34
N PRO A 213 1.60 12.41 19.17
CA PRO A 213 1.34 12.57 20.58
C PRO A 213 0.08 13.40 20.79
N VAL A 214 -0.76 13.00 21.75
CA VAL A 214 -2.01 13.68 22.08
C VAL A 214 -1.98 14.12 23.54
N ILE A 215 -2.31 15.40 23.79
CA ILE A 215 -2.47 15.98 25.13
C ILE A 215 -3.92 16.44 25.27
N PHE A 216 -4.61 15.95 26.30
CA PHE A 216 -5.96 16.39 26.59
C PHE A 216 -5.95 17.48 27.67
N SER A 217 -6.46 18.66 27.37
CA SER A 217 -6.59 19.78 28.29
C SER A 217 -7.79 20.66 27.95
N GLU A 218 -8.46 21.20 28.97
CA GLU A 218 -9.58 22.12 28.82
C GLU A 218 -10.72 21.63 27.92
N GLY A 219 -10.96 20.29 27.88
CA GLY A 219 -12.00 19.68 27.04
C GLY A 219 -11.61 19.50 25.55
N ILE A 220 -10.34 19.76 25.21
CA ILE A 220 -9.80 19.63 23.86
C ILE A 220 -8.65 18.62 23.87
N ALA A 221 -8.64 17.74 22.88
CA ALA A 221 -7.49 16.88 22.61
C ALA A 221 -6.59 17.57 21.56
N HIS A 222 -5.37 17.90 21.98
CA HIS A 222 -4.38 18.55 21.15
C HIS A 222 -3.38 17.52 20.66
N ALA A 223 -3.25 17.37 19.34
CA ALA A 223 -2.20 16.58 18.71
C ALA A 223 -1.28 17.48 17.88
N GLU A 224 0.01 17.21 17.93
CA GLU A 224 0.96 17.93 17.08
C GLU A 224 2.01 17.01 16.47
N GLY A 225 2.51 17.40 15.30
CA GLY A 225 3.56 16.65 14.61
C GLY A 225 4.34 17.49 13.62
N ILE A 226 5.51 16.98 13.27
CA ILE A 226 6.42 17.55 12.26
C ILE A 226 6.32 16.71 11.00
N MET A 227 6.08 17.33 9.86
CA MET A 227 5.88 16.67 8.59
C MET A 227 6.90 17.12 7.55
N ILE A 228 7.24 16.24 6.64
CA ILE A 228 8.02 16.62 5.44
C ILE A 228 7.15 17.53 4.56
N PRO A 229 7.65 18.69 4.11
CA PRO A 229 6.98 19.52 3.12
C PRO A 229 6.67 18.72 1.85
N GLN A 230 5.41 18.67 1.46
CA GLN A 230 4.95 17.86 0.33
C GLN A 230 3.57 18.26 -0.15
N LEU A 231 3.27 17.94 -1.39
CA LEU A 231 1.90 17.92 -1.88
C LEU A 231 1.10 16.84 -1.13
N CYS A 232 -0.02 17.21 -0.52
CA CYS A 232 -0.84 16.35 0.33
C CYS A 232 -1.86 15.51 -0.48
N ASP A 233 -1.44 14.99 -1.63
CA ASP A 233 -2.30 14.10 -2.41
C ASP A 233 -2.64 12.84 -1.61
N ASN A 234 -3.93 12.73 -1.26
CA ASN A 234 -4.51 11.64 -0.47
C ASN A 234 -3.99 11.50 0.98
N VAL A 235 -3.44 12.56 1.55
CA VAL A 235 -3.08 12.59 2.96
C VAL A 235 -4.33 12.71 3.81
N SER A 236 -4.45 11.89 4.86
CA SER A 236 -5.59 11.91 5.77
C SER A 236 -5.14 12.03 7.23
N LEU A 237 -5.83 12.90 7.99
CA LEU A 237 -5.78 12.91 9.44
C LEU A 237 -6.73 11.83 9.95
N VAL A 238 -6.30 11.02 10.90
CA VAL A 238 -7.07 9.89 11.43
C VAL A 238 -7.21 10.05 12.94
N VAL A 239 -8.44 10.10 13.43
CA VAL A 239 -8.74 10.11 14.85
C VAL A 239 -9.43 8.81 15.21
N THR A 240 -8.89 8.05 16.15
CA THR A 240 -9.46 6.76 16.56
C THR A 240 -9.83 6.79 18.03
N LEU A 241 -11.09 6.48 18.35
CA LEU A 241 -11.61 6.32 19.70
C LEU A 241 -11.12 4.98 20.31
N GLN A 242 -11.17 4.87 21.62
CA GLN A 242 -10.85 3.62 22.33
C GLN A 242 -11.75 2.44 21.91
N SER A 243 -12.96 2.72 21.47
CA SER A 243 -13.89 1.71 20.90
C SER A 243 -13.41 1.08 19.60
N GLY A 244 -12.33 1.62 18.98
CA GLY A 244 -11.83 1.22 17.67
C GLY A 244 -12.45 1.98 16.50
N ARG A 245 -13.43 2.83 16.75
CA ARG A 245 -14.07 3.68 15.74
C ARG A 245 -13.09 4.75 15.28
N SER A 246 -12.90 4.91 13.98
CA SER A 246 -11.97 5.86 13.39
C SER A 246 -12.68 6.88 12.52
N PHE A 247 -12.20 8.12 12.57
CA PHE A 247 -12.64 9.26 11.78
C PHE A 247 -11.50 9.65 10.84
N PHE A 248 -11.80 9.90 9.57
CA PHE A 248 -10.82 10.22 8.54
C PHE A 248 -11.13 11.60 7.95
N PHE A 249 -10.14 12.47 7.95
CA PHE A 249 -10.23 13.82 7.40
C PHE A 249 -9.15 13.92 6.30
N THR A 250 -9.56 13.78 5.04
CA THR A 250 -8.63 13.83 3.91
C THR A 250 -8.38 15.28 3.52
N LEU A 251 -7.11 15.63 3.37
CA LEU A 251 -6.71 16.95 2.91
C LEU A 251 -7.05 17.11 1.42
N GLU A 252 -7.33 18.33 1.00
CA GLU A 252 -7.62 18.62 -0.41
C GLU A 252 -6.47 18.20 -1.32
N ASN A 253 -6.80 17.63 -2.47
CA ASN A 253 -5.81 17.45 -3.53
C ASN A 253 -5.33 18.84 -3.96
N ASP A 254 -4.09 19.04 -4.28
CA ASP A 254 -3.43 20.32 -4.55
C ASP A 254 -3.07 21.15 -3.29
N PHE A 255 -3.42 20.67 -2.08
CA PHE A 255 -2.95 21.28 -0.86
C PHE A 255 -1.51 20.87 -0.57
N GLU A 256 -0.65 21.82 -0.25
CA GLU A 256 0.77 21.58 0.02
C GLU A 256 1.15 21.98 1.44
N TRP A 257 1.84 21.08 2.14
CA TRP A 257 2.59 21.46 3.33
C TRP A 257 3.91 22.09 2.90
N GLU A 258 4.04 23.38 3.14
CA GLU A 258 5.23 24.14 2.80
C GLU A 258 6.26 24.17 3.93
N SER A 259 7.53 24.31 3.57
CA SER A 259 8.65 24.48 4.50
C SER A 259 8.45 25.71 5.39
N GLY A 260 8.65 25.57 6.70
CA GLY A 260 8.56 26.66 7.67
C GLY A 260 7.12 27.14 7.97
N LYS A 261 6.10 26.40 7.56
CA LYS A 261 4.69 26.73 7.82
C LYS A 261 4.09 25.86 8.93
N LYS A 262 3.11 26.45 9.63
CA LYS A 262 2.29 25.81 10.65
C LYS A 262 0.85 25.70 10.17
N TYR A 263 0.31 24.49 10.22
CA TYR A 263 -1.06 24.15 9.83
C TYR A 263 -1.82 23.73 11.07
N THR A 264 -2.87 24.47 11.40
CA THR A 264 -3.76 24.14 12.56
C THR A 264 -5.09 23.68 12.02
N TYR A 265 -5.48 22.47 12.40
CA TYR A 265 -6.75 21.86 12.05
C TYR A 265 -7.65 21.81 13.30
N GLU A 266 -8.84 22.36 13.21
CA GLU A 266 -9.86 22.26 14.26
C GLU A 266 -10.88 21.21 13.82
N ILE A 267 -11.09 20.18 14.67
CA ILE A 267 -12.00 19.06 14.43
C ILE A 267 -13.01 18.99 15.55
N THR A 268 -14.31 18.91 15.23
CA THR A 268 -15.35 18.58 16.19
C THR A 268 -15.90 17.19 15.86
N LEU A 269 -15.65 16.21 16.73
CA LEU A 269 -16.16 14.85 16.56
C LEU A 269 -17.59 14.75 17.06
N THR A 270 -18.45 14.10 16.28
CA THR A 270 -19.83 13.77 16.68
C THR A 270 -20.07 12.27 16.59
N ASP A 271 -21.07 11.76 17.32
CA ASP A 271 -21.44 10.35 17.28
C ASP A 271 -21.87 9.89 15.88
N ASN A 272 -22.53 10.75 15.17
CA ASN A 272 -22.82 10.60 13.77
C ASN A 272 -21.62 11.19 13.00
N MET A 273 -20.79 10.38 12.38
CA MET A 273 -19.53 10.76 11.69
C MET A 273 -19.64 11.95 10.70
N VAL A 274 -20.80 12.51 10.57
CA VAL A 274 -21.25 13.46 9.57
C VAL A 274 -21.10 14.93 10.01
N ASN A 275 -20.96 15.22 11.30
CA ASN A 275 -20.85 16.59 11.82
C ASN A 275 -19.45 16.92 12.37
N ALA A 276 -18.40 16.28 11.88
CA ALA A 276 -17.07 16.74 12.19
C ALA A 276 -16.79 18.01 11.39
N SER A 277 -16.89 19.16 12.03
CA SER A 277 -16.41 20.40 11.42
C SER A 277 -14.89 20.33 11.32
N PHE A 278 -14.38 20.59 10.14
CA PHE A 278 -12.96 20.64 9.86
C PHE A 278 -12.63 22.05 9.34
N SER A 279 -11.74 22.75 10.03
CA SER A 279 -11.21 24.02 9.55
C SER A 279 -9.69 23.97 9.57
N ALA A 280 -9.06 24.56 8.59
CA ALA A 280 -7.61 24.67 8.52
C ALA A 280 -7.18 26.14 8.60
N LYS A 281 -6.19 26.41 9.43
CA LYS A 281 -5.51 27.70 9.53
C LYS A 281 -4.05 27.54 9.16
N ILE A 282 -3.60 28.29 8.17
CA ILE A 282 -2.19 28.32 7.76
C ILE A 282 -1.57 29.58 8.35
N SER A 283 -0.42 29.45 9.02
CA SER A 283 0.39 30.59 9.43
C SER A 283 1.86 30.28 9.15
N ASP A 284 2.66 31.32 8.97
CA ASP A 284 4.09 31.13 9.18
C ASP A 284 4.27 30.51 10.54
N TRP A 285 5.34 29.77 10.74
CA TRP A 285 5.61 29.23 12.07
C TRP A 285 5.67 30.35 13.12
N ILE A 286 5.61 31.59 12.63
CA ILE A 286 5.32 32.84 13.34
C ILE A 286 3.83 33.14 13.18
N ASP A 287 3.09 33.42 14.25
CA ASP A 287 1.64 33.65 14.25
C ASP A 287 1.12 34.66 13.23
N GLY A 288 0.13 34.28 12.45
CA GLY A 288 -0.69 35.19 11.69
C GLY A 288 -1.44 34.67 10.47
N VAL A 289 -2.74 34.77 10.54
CA VAL A 289 -3.82 34.80 9.54
C VAL A 289 -4.42 33.47 9.07
N SER A 290 -5.73 33.39 9.26
CA SER A 290 -6.63 32.25 9.00
C SER A 290 -7.28 32.31 7.62
N GLY A 291 -7.32 31.16 6.94
CA GLY A 291 -8.30 30.87 5.90
C GLY A 291 -9.29 29.82 6.39
N GLY A 292 -10.56 30.10 6.34
CA GLY A 292 -11.61 29.22 6.82
C GLY A 292 -12.20 28.41 5.67
N ILE A 293 -12.59 27.18 5.98
CA ILE A 293 -13.48 26.36 5.16
C ILE A 293 -14.85 26.36 5.78
N THR A 294 -15.88 26.44 4.94
CA THR A 294 -17.28 26.57 5.35
C THR A 294 -17.82 25.32 6.01
N ASP A 295 -18.51 25.55 7.12
CA ASP A 295 -19.31 24.58 7.88
C ASP A 295 -20.40 23.95 7.02
N THR A 296 -20.36 22.64 6.81
CA THR A 296 -21.44 21.88 6.20
C THR A 296 -22.03 20.90 7.22
N THR A 297 -23.24 21.17 7.65
CA THR A 297 -24.05 20.20 8.38
C THR A 297 -24.50 19.11 7.42
N ILE A 298 -23.99 17.90 7.59
CA ILE A 298 -24.27 16.75 6.73
C ILE A 298 -25.24 15.80 7.43
N PRO A 299 -26.30 15.29 6.76
CA PRO A 299 -27.23 14.33 7.35
C PRO A 299 -26.56 13.00 7.68
N ASP A 300 -26.92 12.48 8.84
CA ASP A 300 -26.17 11.50 9.61
C ASP A 300 -26.03 10.12 9.00
N VAL A 301 -27.15 9.56 8.52
CA VAL A 301 -27.27 8.17 8.10
C VAL A 301 -28.27 8.13 6.95
N TRP A 302 -28.05 7.30 5.96
CA TRP A 302 -28.99 7.21 4.86
C TRP A 302 -30.34 6.63 5.31
N ASP A 303 -31.41 7.29 4.93
CA ASP A 303 -32.78 6.84 5.21
C ASP A 303 -33.26 5.73 4.27
N GLY A 304 -32.51 5.48 3.17
CA GLY A 304 -32.85 4.51 2.11
C GLY A 304 -33.71 5.09 0.98
N GLU A 305 -34.10 6.35 1.06
CA GLU A 305 -35.04 6.99 0.13
C GLU A 305 -34.53 8.32 -0.43
N THR A 306 -33.89 9.13 0.41
CA THR A 306 -33.42 10.47 0.02
C THR A 306 -32.29 10.37 -1.03
N VAL A 307 -32.47 11.12 -2.13
CA VAL A 307 -31.55 11.19 -3.26
C VAL A 307 -31.29 12.67 -3.55
N ASN A 308 -30.03 13.09 -3.42
CA ASN A 308 -29.61 14.47 -3.73
C ASN A 308 -28.80 14.49 -5.03
N THR A 309 -29.28 15.23 -6.02
CA THR A 309 -28.59 15.46 -7.30
C THR A 309 -28.22 16.93 -7.53
N ASP A 310 -28.48 17.83 -6.56
CA ASP A 310 -28.26 19.28 -6.69
C ASP A 310 -26.79 19.68 -6.85
N TRP A 311 -25.87 18.78 -6.46
CA TRP A 311 -24.44 18.93 -6.65
C TRP A 311 -23.99 18.73 -8.11
N TYR A 312 -24.83 18.14 -8.97
CA TYR A 312 -24.49 17.85 -10.37
C TYR A 312 -24.92 18.97 -11.30
N THR A 313 -24.04 19.33 -12.23
CA THR A 313 -24.34 20.18 -13.40
C THR A 313 -23.64 19.65 -14.63
N ASP A 314 -24.26 19.82 -15.81
CA ASP A 314 -23.71 19.28 -17.07
C ASP A 314 -22.35 19.88 -17.45
N ASP A 315 -22.13 21.16 -17.15
CA ASP A 315 -20.93 21.90 -17.53
C ASP A 315 -19.72 21.64 -16.60
N ALA A 316 -19.96 21.15 -15.39
CA ALA A 316 -18.89 20.85 -14.45
C ALA A 316 -18.20 19.51 -14.74
N THR A 317 -16.91 19.44 -14.50
CA THR A 317 -16.07 18.25 -14.68
C THR A 317 -15.64 17.60 -13.36
N THR A 318 -15.79 18.31 -12.23
CA THR A 318 -15.41 17.86 -10.90
C THR A 318 -16.56 18.04 -9.93
N PHE A 319 -16.80 17.05 -9.08
CA PHE A 319 -17.89 17.02 -8.11
C PHE A 319 -17.40 16.49 -6.78
N SER A 320 -18.02 16.95 -5.70
CA SER A 320 -17.72 16.56 -4.33
C SER A 320 -18.97 16.01 -3.65
N LEU A 321 -18.85 14.85 -3.00
CA LEU A 321 -19.92 14.21 -2.25
C LEU A 321 -19.63 14.33 -0.76
N TYR A 322 -20.64 14.75 0.02
CA TYR A 322 -20.52 15.01 1.47
C TYR A 322 -21.59 14.31 2.31
N GLN A 323 -22.54 13.59 1.71
CA GLN A 323 -23.63 12.94 2.41
C GLN A 323 -24.09 11.68 1.68
N PRO A 324 -24.71 10.71 2.38
CA PRO A 324 -25.21 9.48 1.77
C PRO A 324 -26.20 9.72 0.62
N ALA A 325 -27.04 10.76 0.74
CA ALA A 325 -27.98 11.16 -0.31
C ALA A 325 -27.27 11.61 -1.62
N ASP A 326 -26.05 12.16 -1.53
CA ASP A 326 -25.25 12.53 -2.72
C ASP A 326 -24.78 11.27 -3.46
N LEU A 327 -24.34 10.24 -2.72
CA LEU A 327 -23.96 8.95 -3.30
C LEU A 327 -25.16 8.26 -3.96
N ALA A 328 -26.33 8.33 -3.32
CA ALA A 328 -27.60 7.86 -3.93
C ALA A 328 -27.96 8.67 -5.17
N GLY A 329 -27.65 9.97 -5.18
CA GLY A 329 -27.78 10.84 -6.36
C GLY A 329 -26.88 10.41 -7.50
N LEU A 330 -25.63 10.05 -7.22
CA LEU A 330 -24.71 9.50 -8.22
C LEU A 330 -25.26 8.20 -8.81
N ALA A 331 -25.73 7.28 -7.96
CA ALA A 331 -26.33 6.03 -8.43
C ALA A 331 -27.54 6.29 -9.35
N LYS A 332 -28.42 7.20 -8.96
CA LYS A 332 -29.58 7.59 -9.78
C LYS A 332 -29.15 8.15 -11.14
N LEU A 333 -28.27 9.15 -11.16
CA LEU A 333 -27.80 9.80 -12.39
C LEU A 333 -27.18 8.78 -13.36
N VAL A 334 -26.30 7.91 -12.86
CA VAL A 334 -25.64 6.89 -13.69
C VAL A 334 -26.67 5.89 -14.23
N ASN A 335 -27.58 5.42 -13.40
CA ASN A 335 -28.61 4.45 -13.77
C ASN A 335 -29.66 5.03 -14.74
N GLU A 336 -29.82 6.36 -14.77
CA GLU A 336 -30.64 7.10 -15.74
C GLU A 336 -29.87 7.45 -17.03
N GLY A 337 -28.58 7.09 -17.15
CA GLY A 337 -27.79 7.21 -18.37
C GLY A 337 -26.70 8.28 -18.37
N CYS A 338 -26.50 9.04 -17.29
CA CYS A 338 -25.37 9.95 -17.15
C CYS A 338 -24.09 9.15 -16.84
N SER A 339 -23.24 8.92 -17.82
CA SER A 339 -22.08 8.04 -17.68
C SER A 339 -20.91 8.63 -16.89
N PHE A 340 -20.89 9.95 -16.65
CA PHE A 340 -19.77 10.70 -16.07
C PHE A 340 -18.44 10.59 -16.84
N GLU A 341 -18.46 10.22 -18.10
CA GLU A 341 -17.25 10.15 -18.93
C GLU A 341 -16.53 11.51 -18.98
N GLY A 342 -15.22 11.52 -18.68
CA GLY A 342 -14.40 12.73 -18.57
C GLY A 342 -14.65 13.57 -17.31
N LYS A 343 -15.47 13.09 -16.36
CA LYS A 343 -15.80 13.78 -15.12
C LYS A 343 -15.19 13.05 -13.90
N SER A 344 -14.89 13.79 -12.83
CA SER A 344 -14.34 13.26 -11.58
C SER A 344 -15.26 13.55 -10.40
N ILE A 345 -15.48 12.54 -9.58
CA ILE A 345 -16.26 12.62 -8.35
C ILE A 345 -15.34 12.27 -7.17
N SER A 346 -15.32 13.08 -6.13
CA SER A 346 -14.54 12.85 -4.93
C SER A 346 -15.44 12.76 -3.71
N LEU A 347 -15.20 11.75 -2.88
CA LEU A 347 -15.86 11.59 -1.58
C LEU A 347 -14.96 12.18 -0.50
N PHE A 348 -15.50 13.07 0.34
CA PHE A 348 -14.72 13.80 1.36
C PHE A 348 -15.07 13.41 2.80
N VAL A 349 -16.04 12.55 2.99
CA VAL A 349 -16.51 12.12 4.31
C VAL A 349 -16.84 10.63 4.29
N ASP A 350 -16.81 10.00 5.45
CA ASP A 350 -17.36 8.66 5.60
C ASP A 350 -18.88 8.71 5.44
N LEU A 351 -19.44 7.70 4.79
CA LEU A 351 -20.89 7.57 4.59
C LEU A 351 -21.41 6.33 5.32
N ASP A 352 -22.56 6.46 5.98
CA ASP A 352 -23.29 5.32 6.55
C ASP A 352 -24.57 5.06 5.74
N MET A 353 -24.58 3.92 5.05
CA MET A 353 -25.71 3.47 4.23
C MET A 353 -26.79 2.73 5.05
N ASN A 354 -26.58 2.58 6.38
CA ASN A 354 -27.57 2.11 7.36
C ASN A 354 -28.21 0.75 7.01
N ASN A 355 -27.49 -0.13 6.33
CA ASN A 355 -28.02 -1.40 5.81
C ASN A 355 -29.30 -1.27 4.97
N LYS A 356 -29.58 -0.07 4.45
CA LYS A 356 -30.74 0.13 3.56
C LYS A 356 -30.49 -0.51 2.20
N PRO A 357 -31.57 -0.95 1.52
CA PRO A 357 -31.46 -1.51 0.19
C PRO A 357 -30.71 -0.56 -0.76
N TRP A 358 -29.56 -1.01 -1.27
CA TRP A 358 -28.72 -0.25 -2.16
C TRP A 358 -28.85 -0.74 -3.61
N THR A 359 -29.16 0.17 -4.53
CA THR A 359 -29.05 -0.08 -5.97
C THR A 359 -27.65 0.32 -6.43
N PRO A 360 -26.84 -0.62 -6.97
CA PRO A 360 -25.48 -0.32 -7.40
C PRO A 360 -25.37 0.83 -8.41
N ILE A 361 -24.25 1.56 -8.37
CA ILE A 361 -23.95 2.60 -9.38
C ILE A 361 -23.61 1.91 -10.70
N GLY A 362 -24.47 2.08 -11.73
CA GLY A 362 -24.32 1.42 -13.03
C GLY A 362 -24.80 -0.04 -12.99
N ILE A 363 -26.07 -0.29 -13.33
CA ILE A 363 -26.68 -1.62 -13.23
C ILE A 363 -26.55 -2.48 -14.49
N SER A 364 -26.01 -1.92 -15.57
CA SER A 364 -25.84 -2.60 -16.86
C SER A 364 -24.72 -1.96 -17.70
N ASP A 365 -24.32 -2.59 -18.79
CA ASP A 365 -23.36 -2.02 -19.74
C ASP A 365 -23.82 -0.67 -20.31
N ASN A 366 -25.10 -0.51 -20.53
CA ASN A 366 -25.66 0.74 -21.10
C ASN A 366 -25.72 1.88 -20.10
N THR A 367 -25.74 1.56 -18.81
CA THR A 367 -25.74 2.52 -17.69
C THR A 367 -24.47 2.40 -16.85
N SER A 368 -23.36 1.98 -17.44
CA SER A 368 -22.10 1.80 -16.73
C SER A 368 -21.48 3.15 -16.34
N PHE A 369 -20.82 3.16 -15.18
CA PHE A 369 -20.02 4.30 -14.75
C PHE A 369 -18.74 4.40 -15.58
N LYS A 370 -18.42 5.60 -16.12
CA LYS A 370 -17.23 5.83 -16.97
C LYS A 370 -16.35 6.97 -16.48
N GLY A 371 -16.73 7.61 -15.36
CA GLY A 371 -15.96 8.69 -14.76
C GLY A 371 -14.77 8.21 -13.93
N THR A 372 -14.21 9.12 -13.14
CA THR A 372 -13.28 8.82 -12.06
C THR A 372 -13.98 9.00 -10.73
N PHE A 373 -14.07 7.96 -9.93
CA PHE A 373 -14.54 8.02 -8.54
C PHE A 373 -13.35 7.89 -7.60
N ASN A 374 -13.07 8.95 -6.84
CA ASN A 374 -12.02 9.01 -5.85
C ASN A 374 -12.64 8.97 -4.44
N GLY A 375 -12.49 7.87 -3.74
CA GLY A 375 -13.00 7.70 -2.39
C GLY A 375 -12.19 8.44 -1.32
N ASN A 376 -10.99 8.96 -1.64
CA ASN A 376 -10.10 9.62 -0.69
C ASN A 376 -9.86 8.82 0.61
N TYR A 377 -9.94 7.50 0.54
CA TYR A 377 -9.95 6.57 1.68
C TYR A 377 -11.10 6.78 2.67
N SER A 378 -12.12 7.54 2.32
CA SER A 378 -13.36 7.61 3.08
C SER A 378 -14.05 6.24 3.07
N HIS A 379 -14.76 5.95 4.16
CA HIS A 379 -15.39 4.66 4.39
C HIS A 379 -16.89 4.73 4.06
N ILE A 380 -17.35 3.91 3.13
CA ILE A 380 -18.76 3.69 2.84
C ILE A 380 -19.18 2.45 3.64
N LYS A 381 -19.97 2.66 4.72
CA LYS A 381 -20.33 1.65 5.72
C LYS A 381 -21.73 1.14 5.54
N ASN A 382 -21.99 -0.06 6.07
CA ASN A 382 -23.29 -0.66 6.15
C ASN A 382 -24.00 -0.71 4.78
N LEU A 383 -23.20 -0.97 3.71
CA LEU A 383 -23.70 -1.11 2.35
C LEU A 383 -24.43 -2.44 2.22
N ASN A 384 -25.65 -2.43 1.64
CA ASN A 384 -26.49 -3.62 1.48
C ASN A 384 -27.07 -3.66 0.05
N PRO A 385 -26.32 -4.13 -0.96
CA PRO A 385 -26.81 -4.19 -2.34
C PRO A 385 -27.91 -5.23 -2.47
N VAL A 386 -28.95 -4.88 -3.23
CA VAL A 386 -30.08 -5.75 -3.49
C VAL A 386 -30.21 -6.05 -4.98
N LEU A 387 -30.54 -7.29 -5.30
CA LEU A 387 -30.89 -7.70 -6.66
C LEU A 387 -32.33 -7.32 -6.93
N SER A 388 -32.63 -6.96 -8.19
CA SER A 388 -34.00 -6.74 -8.68
C SER A 388 -34.22 -7.49 -9.98
N ASP A 389 -35.44 -7.48 -10.52
CA ASP A 389 -35.82 -8.27 -11.71
C ASP A 389 -34.94 -8.04 -12.95
N ASN A 390 -34.15 -6.97 -12.97
CA ASN A 390 -33.28 -6.61 -14.10
C ASN A 390 -31.82 -6.39 -13.68
N VAL A 391 -31.42 -6.70 -12.41
CA VAL A 391 -30.11 -6.42 -11.85
C VAL A 391 -29.50 -7.68 -11.30
N SER A 392 -28.47 -8.21 -11.98
CA SER A 392 -27.71 -9.41 -11.59
C SER A 392 -26.31 -9.08 -11.05
N VAL A 393 -26.05 -7.80 -10.71
CA VAL A 393 -24.77 -7.29 -10.20
C VAL A 393 -24.96 -6.74 -8.79
N ALA A 394 -24.05 -7.00 -7.90
CA ALA A 394 -24.04 -6.50 -6.54
C ALA A 394 -22.65 -5.90 -6.19
N GLY A 395 -22.66 -4.75 -5.51
CA GLY A 395 -21.48 -3.99 -5.13
C GLY A 395 -21.81 -2.54 -4.81
N LEU A 396 -20.82 -1.74 -4.48
CA LEU A 396 -20.98 -0.28 -4.50
C LEU A 396 -21.29 0.18 -5.93
N PHE A 397 -20.50 -0.29 -6.89
CA PHE A 397 -20.74 -0.19 -8.32
C PHE A 397 -21.26 -1.53 -8.85
N GLY A 398 -22.19 -1.48 -9.80
CA GLY A 398 -22.62 -2.66 -10.54
C GLY A 398 -21.70 -2.92 -11.73
N VAL A 399 -21.67 -2.02 -12.71
CA VAL A 399 -20.82 -2.07 -13.91
C VAL A 399 -20.01 -0.79 -14.04
N SER A 400 -18.69 -0.92 -14.11
CA SER A 400 -17.78 0.22 -14.28
C SER A 400 -16.85 0.04 -15.47
N ASN A 401 -16.74 1.07 -16.31
CA ASN A 401 -15.74 1.24 -17.36
C ASN A 401 -14.78 2.39 -17.02
N GLY A 402 -14.97 3.05 -15.87
CA GLY A 402 -14.21 4.19 -15.38
C GLY A 402 -13.07 3.81 -14.46
N VAL A 403 -12.65 4.78 -13.64
CA VAL A 403 -11.63 4.60 -12.62
C VAL A 403 -12.28 4.69 -11.24
N ILE A 404 -12.07 3.69 -10.39
CA ILE A 404 -12.50 3.67 -9.00
C ILE A 404 -11.23 3.55 -8.16
N ARG A 405 -11.00 4.50 -7.27
CA ARG A 405 -9.78 4.49 -6.48
C ARG A 405 -10.00 4.93 -5.04
N GLN A 406 -9.15 4.39 -4.14
CA GLN A 406 -9.07 4.83 -2.74
C GLN A 406 -10.42 4.78 -2.01
N VAL A 407 -11.19 3.72 -2.25
CA VAL A 407 -12.48 3.48 -1.60
C VAL A 407 -12.32 2.44 -0.51
N ILE A 408 -12.91 2.67 0.64
CA ILE A 408 -13.09 1.68 1.69
C ILE A 408 -14.58 1.36 1.78
N VAL A 409 -14.94 0.08 1.67
CA VAL A 409 -16.33 -0.38 1.71
C VAL A 409 -16.50 -1.40 2.83
N SER A 410 -17.62 -1.34 3.57
CA SER A 410 -18.02 -2.42 4.49
C SER A 410 -19.54 -2.62 4.46
N GLY A 411 -19.95 -3.81 4.84
CA GLY A 411 -21.36 -4.23 4.90
C GLY A 411 -21.48 -5.74 4.87
N ASP A 412 -22.68 -6.23 5.02
CA ASP A 412 -23.03 -7.65 4.92
C ASP A 412 -23.83 -7.89 3.65
N PHE A 413 -23.19 -8.44 2.61
CA PHE A 413 -23.84 -8.73 1.34
C PHE A 413 -24.47 -10.11 1.39
N ASN A 414 -25.75 -10.17 1.72
CA ASN A 414 -26.54 -11.39 1.65
C ASN A 414 -27.32 -11.40 0.33
N VAL A 415 -26.74 -12.01 -0.69
CA VAL A 415 -27.22 -11.93 -2.07
C VAL A 415 -27.68 -13.28 -2.57
N SER A 416 -28.94 -13.46 -2.80
CA SER A 416 -29.52 -14.69 -3.37
C SER A 416 -30.09 -14.45 -4.77
N CYS A 417 -29.68 -15.27 -5.73
CA CYS A 417 -30.11 -15.17 -7.12
C CYS A 417 -31.02 -16.33 -7.50
N ASP A 418 -32.28 -16.02 -7.76
CA ASP A 418 -33.32 -16.96 -8.19
C ASP A 418 -33.87 -16.71 -9.62
N LYS A 419 -33.38 -15.65 -10.30
CA LYS A 419 -33.91 -15.18 -11.57
C LYS A 419 -32.92 -15.10 -12.72
N PHE A 420 -31.62 -15.15 -12.43
CA PHE A 420 -30.60 -14.99 -13.47
C PHE A 420 -29.72 -16.22 -13.58
N SER A 421 -29.30 -16.52 -14.80
CA SER A 421 -28.31 -17.56 -15.06
C SER A 421 -26.88 -17.18 -14.63
N THR A 422 -26.62 -15.87 -14.40
CA THR A 422 -25.32 -15.39 -13.97
C THR A 422 -25.47 -14.29 -12.94
N LEU A 423 -24.71 -14.41 -11.85
CA LEU A 423 -24.64 -13.47 -10.73
C LEU A 423 -23.20 -12.94 -10.60
N TYR A 424 -23.07 -11.63 -10.40
CA TYR A 424 -21.78 -10.98 -10.17
C TYR A 424 -21.80 -10.21 -8.84
N VAL A 425 -20.93 -10.57 -7.92
CA VAL A 425 -20.83 -9.94 -6.58
C VAL A 425 -19.41 -9.50 -6.32
N GLY A 426 -19.23 -8.22 -6.02
CA GLY A 426 -17.96 -7.69 -5.58
C GLY A 426 -18.17 -6.59 -4.54
N GLY A 427 -17.35 -6.54 -3.49
CA GLY A 427 -17.48 -5.51 -2.46
C GLY A 427 -17.44 -4.10 -3.04
N VAL A 428 -16.60 -3.86 -4.03
CA VAL A 428 -16.46 -2.57 -4.72
C VAL A 428 -17.27 -2.56 -6.02
N CYS A 429 -17.17 -3.59 -6.85
CA CYS A 429 -17.81 -3.58 -8.17
C CYS A 429 -18.25 -4.98 -8.61
N GLY A 430 -19.45 -5.11 -9.17
CA GLY A 430 -19.95 -6.38 -9.75
C GLY A 430 -19.15 -6.78 -10.99
N ILE A 431 -19.06 -5.90 -11.99
CA ILE A 431 -18.29 -6.09 -13.23
C ILE A 431 -17.41 -4.87 -13.49
N ASN A 432 -16.09 -5.06 -13.57
CA ASN A 432 -15.16 -3.97 -13.88
C ASN A 432 -14.47 -4.16 -15.23
N LYS A 433 -14.64 -3.18 -16.13
CA LYS A 433 -13.97 -3.08 -17.44
C LYS A 433 -12.94 -1.95 -17.48
N GLY A 434 -12.89 -1.12 -16.42
CA GLY A 434 -11.98 0.01 -16.24
C GLY A 434 -10.85 -0.31 -15.25
N THR A 435 -10.57 0.62 -14.34
CA THR A 435 -9.47 0.49 -13.36
C THR A 435 -10.00 0.58 -11.94
N ILE A 436 -9.57 -0.34 -11.06
CA ILE A 436 -9.77 -0.26 -9.62
C ILE A 436 -8.41 -0.25 -8.94
N GLN A 437 -8.13 0.74 -8.08
CA GLN A 437 -6.83 0.85 -7.43
C GLN A 437 -6.91 1.37 -6.00
N ASN A 438 -6.02 0.85 -5.12
CA ASN A 438 -5.90 1.29 -3.72
C ASN A 438 -7.22 1.18 -2.94
N CYS A 439 -8.08 0.21 -3.23
CA CYS A 439 -9.36 0.01 -2.57
C CYS A 439 -9.26 -1.08 -1.48
N ARG A 440 -10.10 -0.96 -0.45
CA ARG A 440 -10.23 -1.94 0.62
C ARG A 440 -11.67 -2.36 0.79
N SER A 441 -11.89 -3.67 0.89
CA SER A 441 -13.21 -4.24 1.18
C SER A 441 -13.20 -4.93 2.55
N TYR A 442 -14.10 -4.52 3.42
CA TYR A 442 -14.46 -5.18 4.67
C TYR A 442 -15.87 -5.78 4.57
N VAL A 443 -16.29 -6.11 3.35
CA VAL A 443 -17.62 -6.66 3.08
C VAL A 443 -17.60 -8.16 3.30
N ASP A 444 -18.42 -8.64 4.22
CA ASP A 444 -18.72 -10.06 4.33
C ASP A 444 -19.75 -10.45 3.26
N VAL A 445 -19.42 -11.42 2.41
CA VAL A 445 -20.27 -11.86 1.30
C VAL A 445 -20.84 -13.25 1.57
N GLU A 446 -22.15 -13.36 1.55
CA GLU A 446 -22.88 -14.62 1.49
C GLU A 446 -23.71 -14.65 0.20
N ALA A 447 -23.24 -15.40 -0.81
CA ALA A 447 -23.87 -15.45 -2.12
C ALA A 447 -24.53 -16.82 -2.35
N GLY A 448 -25.83 -16.82 -2.64
CA GLY A 448 -26.63 -17.99 -2.95
C GLY A 448 -27.04 -18.05 -4.43
N MET A 449 -26.83 -19.20 -5.10
CA MET A 449 -27.42 -19.49 -6.41
C MET A 449 -28.62 -20.42 -6.23
N ASN A 450 -29.82 -19.87 -6.41
CA ASN A 450 -31.08 -20.59 -6.27
C ASN A 450 -31.81 -20.76 -7.62
N TYR A 451 -31.19 -20.34 -8.72
CA TYR A 451 -31.82 -20.37 -10.05
C TYR A 451 -31.92 -21.82 -10.55
N GLU A 452 -33.17 -22.29 -10.70
CA GLU A 452 -33.47 -23.61 -11.28
C GLU A 452 -33.41 -23.52 -12.81
N SER A 453 -32.44 -24.17 -13.42
CA SER A 453 -32.27 -24.19 -14.87
C SER A 453 -31.56 -25.46 -15.32
N ASP A 454 -31.99 -26.01 -16.43
CA ASP A 454 -31.27 -27.07 -17.17
C ASP A 454 -30.06 -26.55 -17.94
N THR A 455 -29.84 -25.24 -17.92
CA THR A 455 -28.71 -24.59 -18.58
C THR A 455 -27.58 -24.29 -17.59
N LEU A 456 -26.41 -23.93 -18.12
CA LEU A 456 -25.29 -23.49 -17.34
C LEU A 456 -25.65 -22.23 -16.54
N THR A 457 -25.37 -22.25 -15.24
CA THR A 457 -25.49 -21.09 -14.37
C THR A 457 -24.14 -20.76 -13.73
N ASN A 458 -23.83 -19.50 -13.51
CA ASN A 458 -22.57 -19.06 -12.94
C ASN A 458 -22.76 -18.03 -11.84
N ALA A 459 -21.99 -18.10 -10.77
CA ALA A 459 -21.81 -17.02 -9.83
C ALA A 459 -20.34 -16.61 -9.81
N TYR A 460 -20.08 -15.34 -10.05
CA TYR A 460 -18.75 -14.73 -9.92
C TYR A 460 -18.73 -13.86 -8.67
N VAL A 461 -18.00 -14.30 -7.66
CA VAL A 461 -17.99 -13.70 -6.34
C VAL A 461 -16.56 -13.32 -5.97
N GLY A 462 -16.32 -12.05 -5.73
CA GLY A 462 -15.00 -11.53 -5.33
C GLY A 462 -15.09 -10.54 -4.18
N GLY A 463 -14.05 -10.46 -3.37
CA GLY A 463 -14.00 -9.49 -2.28
C GLY A 463 -13.96 -8.04 -2.77
N ILE A 464 -13.40 -7.80 -3.95
CA ILE A 464 -13.34 -6.49 -4.61
C ILE A 464 -14.25 -6.47 -5.84
N VAL A 465 -14.13 -7.44 -6.73
CA VAL A 465 -14.84 -7.47 -8.01
C VAL A 465 -15.41 -8.84 -8.30
N GLY A 466 -16.65 -8.91 -8.80
CA GLY A 466 -17.25 -10.14 -9.29
C GLY A 466 -16.55 -10.65 -10.54
N ASP A 467 -16.53 -9.87 -11.62
CA ASP A 467 -15.88 -10.20 -12.88
C ASP A 467 -15.02 -9.04 -13.41
N LEU A 468 -13.77 -9.34 -13.77
CA LEU A 468 -12.77 -8.37 -14.20
C LEU A 468 -12.39 -8.54 -15.67
N LEU A 469 -12.59 -7.49 -16.45
CA LEU A 469 -12.13 -7.36 -17.83
C LEU A 469 -11.11 -6.22 -17.99
N GLY A 470 -10.92 -5.40 -16.95
CA GLY A 470 -10.00 -4.27 -16.87
C GLY A 470 -8.81 -4.54 -15.95
N THR A 471 -8.46 -3.57 -15.09
CA THR A 471 -7.31 -3.67 -14.20
C THR A 471 -7.67 -3.48 -12.73
N ILE A 472 -7.01 -4.22 -11.87
CA ILE A 472 -7.04 -4.05 -10.41
C ILE A 472 -5.60 -3.98 -9.89
N SER A 473 -5.30 -3.00 -9.02
CA SER A 473 -3.99 -2.91 -8.39
C SER A 473 -4.07 -2.41 -6.95
N SER A 474 -3.15 -2.93 -6.11
CA SER A 474 -2.98 -2.51 -4.70
C SER A 474 -4.28 -2.51 -3.89
N CYS A 475 -5.14 -3.51 -4.12
CA CYS A 475 -6.41 -3.66 -3.42
C CYS A 475 -6.34 -4.78 -2.38
N GLN A 476 -7.11 -4.64 -1.30
CA GLN A 476 -7.12 -5.56 -0.17
C GLN A 476 -8.52 -6.00 0.19
N ASN A 477 -8.72 -7.31 0.37
CA ASN A 477 -9.95 -7.88 0.92
C ASN A 477 -9.76 -8.28 2.38
N TYR A 478 -10.59 -7.74 3.25
CA TYR A 478 -10.69 -8.05 4.69
C TYR A 478 -12.04 -8.67 5.07
N GLY A 479 -12.92 -8.95 4.10
CA GLY A 479 -14.22 -9.60 4.32
C GLY A 479 -14.18 -11.09 4.10
N LEU A 480 -15.03 -11.83 4.81
CA LEU A 480 -15.28 -13.25 4.58
C LEU A 480 -16.10 -13.43 3.31
N ILE A 481 -15.79 -14.47 2.53
CA ILE A 481 -16.58 -14.79 1.33
C ILE A 481 -17.07 -16.22 1.42
N THR A 482 -18.40 -16.34 1.36
CA THR A 482 -19.08 -17.63 1.25
C THR A 482 -19.99 -17.61 0.03
N ALA A 483 -19.92 -18.66 -0.78
CA ALA A 483 -20.90 -18.86 -1.84
C ALA A 483 -21.42 -20.31 -1.85
N GLU A 484 -22.70 -20.45 -2.12
CA GLU A 484 -23.40 -21.74 -2.09
C GLU A 484 -24.36 -21.88 -3.28
N ASN A 485 -24.37 -23.05 -3.89
CA ASN A 485 -25.46 -23.46 -4.79
C ASN A 485 -26.53 -24.16 -3.95
N VAL A 486 -27.66 -23.50 -3.77
CA VAL A 486 -28.77 -24.00 -2.94
C VAL A 486 -29.61 -25.04 -3.69
N ASN A 487 -29.51 -25.08 -5.00
CA ASN A 487 -30.24 -26.01 -5.85
C ASN A 487 -29.37 -27.22 -6.27
N THR A 488 -30.04 -28.30 -6.67
CA THR A 488 -29.38 -29.51 -7.19
C THR A 488 -28.93 -29.40 -8.65
N ASN A 489 -28.78 -28.17 -9.18
CA ASN A 489 -28.37 -27.96 -10.57
C ASN A 489 -26.88 -28.37 -10.74
N GLU A 490 -26.65 -29.53 -11.34
CA GLU A 490 -25.34 -30.07 -11.63
C GLU A 490 -24.51 -29.21 -12.60
N LYS A 491 -25.13 -28.25 -13.30
CA LYS A 491 -24.47 -27.32 -14.20
C LYS A 491 -24.17 -25.96 -13.58
N ALA A 492 -24.39 -25.79 -12.26
CA ALA A 492 -24.07 -24.57 -11.56
C ALA A 492 -22.56 -24.50 -11.24
N TYR A 493 -21.93 -23.40 -11.59
CA TYR A 493 -20.54 -23.08 -11.24
C TYR A 493 -20.47 -21.90 -10.29
N LEU A 494 -19.72 -22.07 -9.21
CA LEU A 494 -19.37 -21.02 -8.27
C LEU A 494 -17.91 -20.64 -8.50
N HIS A 495 -17.67 -19.39 -8.94
CA HIS A 495 -16.36 -18.81 -9.15
C HIS A 495 -16.07 -17.84 -8.00
N ILE A 496 -15.24 -18.22 -7.04
CA ILE A 496 -15.02 -17.50 -5.79
C ILE A 496 -13.56 -17.07 -5.70
N GLY A 497 -13.29 -15.77 -5.66
CA GLY A 497 -11.95 -15.21 -5.51
C GLY A 497 -11.87 -14.22 -4.36
N GLY A 498 -10.74 -14.19 -3.65
CA GLY A 498 -10.52 -13.22 -2.58
C GLY A 498 -10.54 -11.78 -3.09
N ILE A 499 -10.11 -11.57 -4.33
CA ILE A 499 -10.13 -10.27 -5.03
C ILE A 499 -11.16 -10.29 -6.17
N SER A 500 -11.10 -11.27 -7.05
CA SER A 500 -12.02 -11.34 -8.20
C SER A 500 -12.58 -12.75 -8.44
N GLY A 501 -13.86 -12.87 -8.72
CA GLY A 501 -14.49 -14.14 -9.14
C GLY A 501 -14.01 -14.58 -10.53
N GLY A 502 -13.85 -13.69 -11.47
CA GLY A 502 -13.33 -13.92 -12.82
C GLY A 502 -12.32 -12.88 -13.27
N ALA A 503 -11.42 -13.26 -14.20
CA ALA A 503 -10.54 -12.37 -14.92
C ALA A 503 -10.38 -12.86 -16.36
N SER A 504 -10.76 -12.05 -17.32
CA SER A 504 -10.76 -12.41 -18.74
C SER A 504 -10.29 -11.25 -19.63
N ASP A 505 -10.21 -11.51 -20.94
CA ASP A 505 -9.77 -10.56 -21.97
C ASP A 505 -8.34 -10.02 -21.76
N LYS A 506 -8.21 -8.79 -21.26
CA LYS A 506 -6.94 -8.11 -20.95
C LYS A 506 -6.81 -7.82 -19.47
N ALA A 507 -7.51 -8.57 -18.63
CA ALA A 507 -7.51 -8.34 -17.21
C ALA A 507 -6.11 -8.41 -16.59
N SER A 508 -5.82 -7.49 -15.67
CA SER A 508 -4.60 -7.51 -14.88
C SER A 508 -4.93 -7.32 -13.40
N ILE A 509 -4.38 -8.19 -12.57
CA ILE A 509 -4.48 -8.13 -11.12
C ILE A 509 -3.06 -8.03 -10.58
N SER A 510 -2.71 -6.90 -9.92
CA SER A 510 -1.35 -6.70 -9.39
C SER A 510 -1.35 -6.20 -7.95
N ASP A 511 -0.38 -6.65 -7.18
CA ASP A 511 -0.11 -6.17 -5.82
C ASP A 511 -1.34 -6.20 -4.89
N CYS A 512 -2.20 -7.21 -5.07
CA CYS A 512 -3.44 -7.37 -4.31
C CYS A 512 -3.31 -8.43 -3.22
N GLU A 513 -4.04 -8.23 -2.12
CA GLU A 513 -3.98 -9.10 -0.96
C GLU A 513 -5.37 -9.57 -0.51
N ASN A 514 -5.51 -10.87 -0.28
CA ASN A 514 -6.66 -11.42 0.43
C ASN A 514 -6.27 -11.80 1.85
N MET A 515 -6.95 -11.22 2.83
CA MET A 515 -6.65 -11.38 4.25
C MET A 515 -7.61 -12.36 4.96
N ARG A 516 -8.65 -12.86 4.28
CA ARG A 516 -9.74 -13.62 4.90
C ARG A 516 -10.05 -14.92 4.17
N ASN A 517 -10.73 -15.80 4.91
CA ASN A 517 -11.10 -17.12 4.43
C ASN A 517 -12.18 -17.07 3.37
N LEU A 518 -12.12 -18.04 2.45
CA LEU A 518 -13.09 -18.27 1.41
C LEU A 518 -13.74 -19.64 1.61
N THR A 519 -15.06 -19.73 1.40
CA THR A 519 -15.82 -20.99 1.51
C THR A 519 -16.76 -21.15 0.32
N GLY A 520 -16.68 -22.31 -0.35
CA GLY A 520 -17.58 -22.70 -1.45
C GLY A 520 -18.30 -24.00 -1.15
N ARG A 521 -19.62 -24.02 -1.38
CA ARG A 521 -20.46 -25.20 -1.06
C ARG A 521 -21.41 -25.56 -2.19
N ASN A 522 -21.69 -26.86 -2.30
CA ASN A 522 -22.83 -27.42 -3.06
C ASN A 522 -22.93 -26.97 -4.52
N GLY A 523 -21.82 -26.86 -5.25
CA GLY A 523 -21.76 -26.53 -6.67
C GLY A 523 -20.53 -27.10 -7.32
N ASN A 524 -20.38 -26.96 -8.64
CA ASN A 524 -19.06 -27.04 -9.25
C ASN A 524 -18.28 -25.80 -8.82
N VAL A 525 -17.26 -25.99 -8.00
CA VAL A 525 -16.58 -24.84 -7.36
C VAL A 525 -15.19 -24.65 -7.94
N ARG A 526 -14.92 -23.44 -8.43
CA ARG A 526 -13.56 -22.95 -8.71
C ARG A 526 -13.26 -21.79 -7.78
N MET A 527 -12.25 -21.96 -6.98
CA MET A 527 -11.93 -20.99 -5.93
C MET A 527 -10.44 -20.68 -5.93
N GLY A 528 -10.10 -19.41 -5.86
CA GLY A 528 -8.73 -18.94 -5.71
C GLY A 528 -8.62 -17.89 -4.62
N GLY A 529 -7.54 -17.93 -3.83
CA GLY A 529 -7.30 -16.93 -2.81
C GLY A 529 -7.28 -15.49 -3.35
N ILE A 530 -6.96 -15.33 -4.63
CA ILE A 530 -7.00 -14.04 -5.38
C ILE A 530 -8.08 -14.09 -6.45
N VAL A 531 -8.03 -15.03 -7.37
CA VAL A 531 -9.01 -15.11 -8.47
C VAL A 531 -9.46 -16.54 -8.73
N ALA A 532 -10.76 -16.75 -8.94
CA ALA A 532 -11.26 -18.09 -9.21
C ALA A 532 -10.90 -18.60 -10.61
N ILE A 533 -11.08 -17.77 -11.63
CA ILE A 533 -10.70 -18.07 -13.02
C ILE A 533 -9.89 -16.93 -13.61
N ALA A 534 -8.71 -17.24 -14.12
CA ALA A 534 -7.92 -16.38 -14.99
C ALA A 534 -7.88 -17.01 -16.39
N SER A 535 -8.44 -16.33 -17.39
CA SER A 535 -8.61 -16.91 -18.73
C SER A 535 -8.33 -15.92 -19.84
N GLY A 536 -7.27 -16.15 -20.61
CA GLY A 536 -6.89 -15.32 -21.77
C GLY A 536 -5.38 -15.07 -21.84
N GLU A 537 -4.83 -14.99 -23.06
CA GLU A 537 -3.39 -14.84 -23.30
C GLU A 537 -2.81 -13.53 -22.74
N SER A 538 -3.63 -12.51 -22.56
CA SER A 538 -3.23 -11.21 -22.01
C SER A 538 -3.54 -11.07 -20.51
N VAL A 539 -4.15 -12.08 -19.88
CA VAL A 539 -4.50 -12.02 -18.46
C VAL A 539 -3.23 -12.24 -17.61
N LEU A 540 -3.05 -11.37 -16.62
CA LEU A 540 -1.89 -11.39 -15.72
C LEU A 540 -2.35 -11.29 -14.26
N VAL A 541 -1.82 -12.20 -13.43
CA VAL A 541 -1.88 -12.12 -11.97
C VAL A 541 -0.45 -12.00 -11.45
N ASP A 542 -0.09 -10.87 -10.84
CA ASP A 542 1.28 -10.47 -10.52
C ASP A 542 1.41 -9.90 -9.11
N GLY A 543 2.44 -10.28 -8.36
CA GLY A 543 2.76 -9.68 -7.06
C GLY A 543 1.70 -9.85 -5.97
N CYS A 544 0.76 -10.79 -6.11
CA CYS A 544 -0.38 -10.94 -5.23
C CYS A 544 -0.13 -11.93 -4.07
N SER A 545 -0.78 -11.67 -2.92
CA SER A 545 -0.64 -12.51 -1.73
C SER A 545 -1.98 -12.95 -1.15
N ASN A 546 -2.09 -14.24 -0.79
CA ASN A 546 -3.24 -14.77 -0.07
C ASN A 546 -2.83 -15.23 1.33
N TYR A 547 -3.54 -14.73 2.35
CA TYR A 547 -3.39 -15.12 3.76
C TYR A 547 -4.57 -15.95 4.28
N GLY A 548 -5.70 -15.90 3.58
CA GLY A 548 -6.92 -16.61 3.95
C GLY A 548 -6.93 -18.08 3.51
N ASN A 549 -7.61 -18.93 4.26
CA ASN A 549 -7.83 -20.31 3.87
C ASN A 549 -8.84 -20.42 2.73
N VAL A 550 -8.60 -21.32 1.81
CA VAL A 550 -9.50 -21.70 0.71
C VAL A 550 -10.16 -23.03 1.06
N THR A 551 -11.49 -23.05 1.25
CA THR A 551 -12.22 -24.24 1.68
C THR A 551 -13.38 -24.54 0.75
N ILE A 552 -13.35 -25.73 0.12
CA ILE A 552 -14.42 -26.24 -0.75
C ILE A 552 -15.03 -27.49 -0.13
N GLN A 553 -16.36 -27.53 -0.07
CA GLN A 553 -17.13 -28.70 0.36
C GLN A 553 -18.30 -28.91 -0.63
N THR A 554 -18.22 -29.89 -1.49
CA THR A 554 -19.22 -30.14 -2.51
C THR A 554 -19.46 -31.61 -2.79
N SER A 555 -20.65 -31.92 -3.34
CA SER A 555 -21.00 -33.23 -3.89
C SER A 555 -21.16 -33.21 -5.43
N HIS A 556 -20.80 -32.08 -6.09
CA HIS A 556 -20.89 -31.92 -7.53
C HIS A 556 -19.64 -32.41 -8.27
N ASN A 557 -19.67 -32.35 -9.61
CA ASN A 557 -18.70 -33.06 -10.45
C ASN A 557 -17.28 -32.50 -10.41
N GLU A 558 -17.10 -31.18 -10.11
CA GLU A 558 -15.79 -30.51 -10.14
C GLU A 558 -15.57 -29.66 -8.88
N ALA A 559 -14.39 -29.80 -8.28
CA ALA A 559 -13.90 -28.95 -7.21
C ALA A 559 -12.45 -28.56 -7.49
N ALA A 560 -12.16 -27.26 -7.64
CA ALA A 560 -10.82 -26.74 -7.91
C ALA A 560 -10.49 -25.61 -6.95
N GLY A 561 -9.61 -25.86 -5.97
CA GLY A 561 -9.17 -24.89 -4.95
C GLY A 561 -7.69 -24.55 -5.10
N GLY A 562 -7.37 -23.30 -5.43
CA GLY A 562 -6.00 -22.77 -5.50
C GLY A 562 -5.74 -21.71 -4.44
N GLY A 563 -4.55 -21.71 -3.86
CA GLY A 563 -4.17 -20.68 -2.90
C GLY A 563 -4.19 -19.27 -3.50
N ILE A 564 -3.95 -19.15 -4.80
CA ILE A 564 -4.01 -17.90 -5.58
C ILE A 564 -5.08 -17.99 -6.67
N VAL A 565 -5.03 -19.00 -7.54
CA VAL A 565 -5.93 -19.12 -8.69
C VAL A 565 -6.62 -20.49 -8.69
N GLY A 566 -7.94 -20.51 -8.83
CA GLY A 566 -8.70 -21.76 -8.99
C GLY A 566 -8.44 -22.42 -10.36
N LYS A 567 -8.63 -21.70 -11.45
CA LYS A 567 -8.28 -22.15 -12.81
C LYS A 567 -7.54 -21.10 -13.57
N ASN A 568 -6.31 -21.43 -14.01
CA ASN A 568 -5.45 -20.63 -14.88
C ASN A 568 -5.51 -21.22 -16.30
N SER A 569 -6.02 -20.46 -17.27
CA SER A 569 -6.21 -20.93 -18.63
C SER A 569 -5.68 -19.92 -19.65
N LYS A 570 -4.63 -20.26 -20.38
CA LYS A 570 -3.93 -19.37 -21.34
C LYS A 570 -3.35 -18.10 -20.70
N SER A 571 -3.30 -17.98 -19.37
CA SER A 571 -2.91 -16.78 -18.67
C SER A 571 -1.63 -16.98 -17.86
N LYS A 572 -1.10 -15.90 -17.30
CA LYS A 572 0.15 -15.91 -16.55
C LYS A 572 -0.08 -15.53 -15.10
N VAL A 573 0.42 -16.37 -14.20
CA VAL A 573 0.51 -16.13 -12.75
C VAL A 573 1.98 -16.04 -12.38
N LYS A 574 2.41 -14.92 -11.78
CA LYS A 574 3.83 -14.75 -11.41
C LYS A 574 4.02 -13.97 -10.11
N ASP A 575 5.15 -14.23 -9.46
CA ASP A 575 5.61 -13.52 -8.27
C ASP A 575 4.55 -13.47 -7.15
N VAL A 576 3.89 -14.60 -6.88
CA VAL A 576 2.74 -14.71 -5.98
C VAL A 576 3.03 -15.56 -4.76
N ILE A 577 2.38 -15.22 -3.64
CA ILE A 577 2.60 -15.88 -2.34
C ILE A 577 1.28 -16.36 -1.74
N ASN A 578 1.19 -17.67 -1.45
CA ASN A 578 0.09 -18.22 -0.67
C ASN A 578 0.56 -18.61 0.74
N LYS A 579 -0.12 -18.07 1.76
CA LYS A 579 0.08 -18.43 3.18
C LYS A 579 -1.11 -19.16 3.79
N GLY A 580 -2.27 -19.14 3.13
CA GLY A 580 -3.48 -19.86 3.56
C GLY A 580 -3.48 -21.32 3.16
N SER A 581 -4.11 -22.17 3.97
CA SER A 581 -4.30 -23.59 3.64
C SER A 581 -5.38 -23.76 2.57
N VAL A 582 -5.23 -24.76 1.71
CA VAL A 582 -6.20 -25.16 0.69
C VAL A 582 -6.82 -26.49 1.07
N ASN A 583 -8.12 -26.50 1.34
CA ASN A 583 -8.88 -27.68 1.74
C ASN A 583 -10.02 -27.94 0.73
N VAL A 584 -9.94 -29.03 -0.01
CA VAL A 584 -10.94 -29.40 -1.02
C VAL A 584 -11.54 -30.74 -0.63
N THR A 585 -12.85 -30.78 -0.39
CA THR A 585 -13.61 -32.00 -0.10
C THR A 585 -14.69 -32.22 -1.14
N LEU A 586 -14.60 -33.35 -1.84
CA LEU A 586 -15.56 -33.81 -2.83
C LEU A 586 -16.23 -35.05 -2.30
N SER A 587 -17.48 -34.97 -1.81
CA SER A 587 -18.20 -36.10 -1.22
C SER A 587 -18.86 -37.02 -2.24
N ALA A 588 -19.13 -36.52 -3.46
CA ALA A 588 -19.52 -37.26 -4.65
C ALA A 588 -18.96 -36.53 -5.87
N GLY A 589 -18.87 -37.16 -7.04
CA GLY A 589 -18.40 -36.52 -8.25
C GLY A 589 -17.03 -37.00 -8.74
N ALA A 590 -16.56 -36.43 -9.87
CA ALA A 590 -15.47 -37.03 -10.64
C ALA A 590 -14.10 -36.42 -10.38
N LYS A 591 -13.98 -35.09 -10.14
CA LYS A 591 -12.68 -34.42 -10.14
C LYS A 591 -12.52 -33.42 -9.02
N ALA A 592 -11.44 -33.55 -8.23
CA ALA A 592 -11.06 -32.54 -7.26
C ALA A 592 -9.57 -32.23 -7.36
N TYR A 593 -9.24 -30.94 -7.48
CA TYR A 593 -7.89 -30.44 -7.61
C TYR A 593 -7.59 -29.40 -6.54
N GLY A 594 -6.47 -29.55 -5.85
CA GLY A 594 -5.95 -28.58 -4.90
C GLY A 594 -4.53 -28.18 -5.26
N GLY A 595 -4.25 -26.89 -5.35
CA GLY A 595 -2.92 -26.35 -5.58
C GLY A 595 -2.57 -25.26 -4.59
N GLY A 596 -1.35 -25.28 -4.06
CA GLY A 596 -0.90 -24.24 -3.16
C GLY A 596 -0.90 -22.84 -3.82
N VAL A 597 -0.70 -22.78 -5.12
CA VAL A 597 -0.82 -21.56 -5.94
C VAL A 597 -2.01 -21.70 -6.91
N VAL A 598 -2.01 -22.70 -7.77
CA VAL A 598 -3.05 -22.88 -8.80
C VAL A 598 -3.67 -24.28 -8.70
N ALA A 599 -5.00 -24.39 -8.65
CA ALA A 599 -5.63 -25.71 -8.67
C ALA A 599 -5.53 -26.39 -10.05
N MET A 600 -5.88 -25.65 -11.10
CA MET A 600 -5.83 -26.14 -12.49
C MET A 600 -5.06 -25.16 -13.37
N ASN A 601 -3.93 -25.57 -13.92
CA ASN A 601 -3.11 -24.83 -14.86
C ASN A 601 -3.22 -25.50 -16.25
N ASP A 602 -3.78 -24.81 -17.25
CA ASP A 602 -4.26 -25.48 -18.46
C ASP A 602 -4.09 -24.59 -19.70
N LEU A 603 -4.11 -25.21 -20.92
CA LEU A 603 -4.11 -24.50 -22.20
C LEU A 603 -2.95 -23.51 -22.36
N SER A 604 -1.70 -23.97 -22.20
CA SER A 604 -0.47 -23.17 -22.30
C SER A 604 -0.36 -22.04 -21.24
N ALA A 605 -1.08 -22.13 -20.13
CA ALA A 605 -0.96 -21.21 -19.02
C ALA A 605 0.37 -21.37 -18.27
N THR A 606 0.82 -20.31 -17.61
CA THR A 606 2.13 -20.31 -16.93
C THR A 606 1.99 -19.92 -15.47
N VAL A 607 2.67 -20.67 -14.59
CA VAL A 607 2.97 -20.28 -13.22
C VAL A 607 4.47 -20.04 -13.10
N LEU A 608 4.87 -18.85 -12.67
CA LEU A 608 6.26 -18.42 -12.54
C LEU A 608 6.51 -17.79 -11.16
N SER A 609 7.53 -18.24 -10.44
CA SER A 609 7.91 -17.69 -9.12
C SER A 609 6.74 -17.69 -8.12
N GLY A 610 5.99 -18.79 -8.03
CA GLY A 610 4.94 -18.98 -7.05
C GLY A 610 5.50 -19.56 -5.76
N GLU A 611 5.13 -19.00 -4.60
CA GLU A 611 5.51 -19.54 -3.29
C GLU A 611 4.28 -20.00 -2.51
N ASN A 612 4.39 -21.18 -1.91
CA ASN A 612 3.33 -21.74 -1.07
C ASN A 612 3.83 -22.12 0.33
N TYR A 613 3.19 -21.55 1.34
CA TYR A 613 3.42 -21.83 2.76
C TYR A 613 2.22 -22.53 3.42
N GLY A 614 1.10 -22.70 2.72
CA GLY A 614 -0.12 -23.32 3.22
C GLY A 614 -0.26 -24.78 2.84
N ASN A 615 -0.74 -25.61 3.74
CA ASN A 615 -1.00 -27.04 3.45
C ASN A 615 -2.10 -27.20 2.40
N VAL A 616 -1.95 -28.19 1.53
CA VAL A 616 -2.94 -28.56 0.50
C VAL A 616 -3.51 -29.92 0.81
N ILE A 617 -4.81 -29.99 1.09
CA ILE A 617 -5.51 -31.23 1.43
C ILE A 617 -6.68 -31.41 0.46
N VAL A 618 -6.68 -32.51 -0.29
CA VAL A 618 -7.76 -32.87 -1.21
C VAL A 618 -8.33 -34.23 -0.80
N VAL A 619 -9.61 -34.24 -0.50
CA VAL A 619 -10.34 -35.46 -0.12
C VAL A 619 -11.44 -35.73 -1.15
N GLY A 620 -11.35 -36.84 -1.83
CA GLY A 620 -12.32 -37.23 -2.84
C GLY A 620 -13.42 -38.15 -2.30
N SER A 621 -14.14 -38.74 -3.24
CA SER A 621 -15.13 -39.78 -2.98
C SER A 621 -14.68 -41.10 -3.61
N MET A 622 -15.10 -42.24 -3.06
CA MET A 622 -14.82 -43.59 -3.61
C MET A 622 -15.68 -43.92 -4.85
N ALA A 623 -16.18 -42.93 -5.56
CA ALA A 623 -16.93 -43.14 -6.80
C ALA A 623 -16.04 -43.74 -7.92
N ASP A 624 -16.67 -44.50 -8.85
CA ASP A 624 -15.97 -45.35 -9.81
C ASP A 624 -15.03 -44.62 -10.81
N GLU A 625 -15.11 -43.33 -10.98
CA GLU A 625 -14.24 -42.56 -11.90
C GLU A 625 -13.62 -41.33 -11.22
N SER A 626 -13.53 -41.34 -9.90
CA SER A 626 -13.03 -40.19 -9.16
C SER A 626 -11.51 -40.05 -9.27
N THR A 627 -11.06 -38.84 -9.62
CA THR A 627 -9.65 -38.45 -9.67
C THR A 627 -9.43 -37.23 -8.79
N VAL A 628 -8.48 -37.32 -7.87
CA VAL A 628 -8.10 -36.19 -7.02
C VAL A 628 -6.62 -35.94 -7.08
N ALA A 629 -6.21 -34.67 -7.14
CA ALA A 629 -4.82 -34.31 -7.14
C ALA A 629 -4.54 -33.13 -6.21
N ALA A 630 -3.47 -33.24 -5.41
CA ALA A 630 -2.96 -32.21 -4.54
C ALA A 630 -1.51 -31.90 -4.91
N GLY A 631 -1.25 -30.68 -5.30
CA GLY A 631 0.11 -30.18 -5.60
C GLY A 631 0.49 -29.02 -4.69
N GLY A 632 1.74 -29.03 -4.21
CA GLY A 632 2.24 -27.95 -3.38
C GLY A 632 2.19 -26.58 -4.09
N ILE A 633 2.31 -26.56 -5.42
CA ILE A 633 2.14 -25.37 -6.27
C ILE A 633 0.92 -25.55 -7.18
N VAL A 634 0.85 -26.62 -7.97
CA VAL A 634 -0.23 -26.82 -8.96
C VAL A 634 -0.90 -28.18 -8.73
N GLY A 635 -2.24 -28.21 -8.62
CA GLY A 635 -3.02 -29.45 -8.48
C GLY A 635 -3.01 -30.28 -9.77
N TYR A 636 -3.44 -29.70 -10.88
CA TYR A 636 -3.45 -30.26 -12.24
C TYR A 636 -2.71 -29.34 -13.19
N ASN A 637 -1.75 -29.87 -13.93
CA ASN A 637 -1.00 -29.16 -14.96
C ASN A 637 -1.15 -29.88 -16.29
N GLY A 638 -1.79 -29.27 -17.29
CA GLY A 638 -2.16 -29.93 -18.53
C GLY A 638 -2.05 -29.06 -19.76
N ASN A 639 -2.22 -29.67 -20.96
CA ASN A 639 -2.33 -28.98 -22.25
C ASN A 639 -1.24 -27.90 -22.49
N SER A 640 0.04 -28.30 -22.47
CA SER A 640 1.20 -27.42 -22.67
C SER A 640 1.37 -26.31 -21.62
N ALA A 641 0.71 -26.41 -20.47
CA ALA A 641 0.90 -25.46 -19.38
C ALA A 641 2.23 -25.71 -18.65
N SER A 642 2.74 -24.68 -18.00
CA SER A 642 4.08 -24.75 -17.40
C SER A 642 4.13 -24.15 -16.00
N VAL A 643 5.01 -24.73 -15.17
CA VAL A 643 5.32 -24.31 -13.82
C VAL A 643 6.82 -24.11 -13.70
N HIS A 644 7.27 -22.93 -13.32
CA HIS A 644 8.69 -22.61 -13.24
C HIS A 644 9.05 -21.84 -11.99
N LYS A 645 10.30 -22.00 -11.50
CA LYS A 645 10.91 -21.20 -10.42
C LYS A 645 10.01 -21.01 -9.21
N SER A 646 9.21 -22.05 -8.91
CA SER A 646 8.24 -21.99 -7.84
C SER A 646 8.68 -22.82 -6.65
N THR A 647 8.37 -22.38 -5.43
CA THR A 647 8.84 -23.01 -4.19
C THR A 647 7.67 -23.38 -3.30
N ASN A 648 7.66 -24.64 -2.84
CA ASN A 648 6.68 -25.11 -1.87
C ASN A 648 7.34 -25.40 -0.52
N TYR A 649 6.82 -24.76 0.52
CA TYR A 649 7.28 -24.93 1.91
C TYR A 649 6.31 -25.75 2.78
N ALA A 650 5.22 -26.28 2.21
CA ALA A 650 4.16 -26.93 2.95
C ALA A 650 3.84 -28.33 2.40
N SER A 651 3.01 -29.08 3.11
CA SER A 651 2.60 -30.42 2.71
C SER A 651 1.43 -30.42 1.72
N SER A 652 1.39 -31.41 0.84
CA SER A 652 0.27 -31.69 -0.06
C SER A 652 -0.18 -33.14 0.08
N SER A 653 -1.50 -33.39 0.14
CA SER A 653 -2.06 -34.73 0.27
C SER A 653 -3.39 -34.88 -0.47
N ALA A 654 -3.54 -35.99 -1.20
CA ALA A 654 -4.76 -36.41 -1.86
C ALA A 654 -5.19 -37.78 -1.33
N SER A 655 -6.47 -37.97 -1.05
CA SER A 655 -6.98 -39.19 -0.46
C SER A 655 -8.44 -39.45 -0.84
N ASN A 656 -8.89 -40.71 -0.56
CA ASN A 656 -10.26 -41.14 -0.63
C ASN A 656 -10.90 -40.99 -2.03
N ALA A 657 -10.17 -41.42 -3.07
CA ALA A 657 -10.67 -41.49 -4.44
C ALA A 657 -10.09 -42.73 -5.14
N LYS A 658 -10.64 -43.10 -6.31
CA LYS A 658 -10.13 -44.18 -7.14
C LYS A 658 -8.68 -43.92 -7.59
N SER A 659 -8.44 -42.66 -8.00
CA SER A 659 -7.09 -42.21 -8.36
C SER A 659 -6.71 -41.00 -7.50
N CYS A 660 -5.63 -41.13 -6.74
CA CYS A 660 -5.11 -40.13 -5.82
C CYS A 660 -3.68 -39.77 -6.19
N TYR A 661 -3.40 -38.47 -6.45
CA TYR A 661 -2.09 -37.96 -6.81
C TYR A 661 -1.67 -36.89 -5.83
N SER A 662 -0.48 -36.99 -5.26
CA SER A 662 0.10 -36.02 -4.36
C SER A 662 1.51 -35.69 -4.80
N GLY A 663 1.80 -34.41 -5.09
CA GLY A 663 3.12 -33.97 -5.49
C GLY A 663 3.59 -32.74 -4.70
N GLY A 664 4.88 -32.67 -4.38
CA GLY A 664 5.48 -31.53 -3.71
C GLY A 664 5.34 -30.23 -4.49
N ILE A 665 5.32 -30.31 -5.82
CA ILE A 665 5.09 -29.18 -6.75
C ILE A 665 3.79 -29.40 -7.51
N THR A 666 3.68 -30.44 -8.33
CA THR A 666 2.51 -30.71 -9.18
C THR A 666 1.84 -32.02 -8.74
N GLY A 667 0.53 -31.99 -8.47
CA GLY A 667 -0.24 -33.17 -8.11
C GLY A 667 -0.38 -34.15 -9.29
N TYR A 668 -0.89 -33.67 -10.41
CA TYR A 668 -1.05 -34.44 -11.65
C TYR A 668 -0.56 -33.62 -12.83
N ASN A 669 0.39 -34.19 -13.59
CA ASN A 669 0.93 -33.60 -14.81
C ASN A 669 0.42 -34.40 -16.00
N ASP A 670 -0.37 -33.75 -16.87
CA ASP A 670 -0.98 -34.43 -18.01
C ASP A 670 0.01 -34.53 -19.17
N VAL A 671 0.29 -35.78 -19.58
CA VAL A 671 1.29 -36.10 -20.61
C VAL A 671 0.67 -36.90 -21.77
N GLU A 672 -0.64 -37.08 -21.79
CA GLU A 672 -1.32 -37.98 -22.75
C GLU A 672 -1.44 -37.41 -24.17
N ASP A 673 -1.31 -36.10 -24.37
CA ASP A 673 -1.39 -35.47 -25.70
C ASP A 673 0.00 -34.98 -26.18
N GLU A 674 0.16 -34.78 -27.50
CA GLU A 674 1.40 -34.24 -28.14
C GLU A 674 1.84 -32.88 -27.52
N ALA A 675 0.99 -32.25 -26.71
CA ALA A 675 1.22 -30.99 -25.99
C ALA A 675 1.50 -31.26 -24.50
N ASN A 676 2.72 -31.64 -24.19
CA ASN A 676 3.16 -31.96 -22.82
C ASN A 676 3.13 -30.75 -21.89
N ALA A 677 2.69 -30.96 -20.64
CA ALA A 677 2.81 -29.98 -19.57
C ALA A 677 4.20 -30.06 -18.92
N TYR A 678 4.74 -28.91 -18.51
CA TYR A 678 6.12 -28.81 -18.02
C TYR A 678 6.19 -28.29 -16.58
N THR A 679 7.10 -28.90 -15.78
CA THR A 679 7.46 -28.44 -14.42
C THR A 679 8.98 -28.43 -14.32
N TYR A 680 9.60 -27.26 -14.12
CA TYR A 680 11.07 -27.14 -14.06
C TYR A 680 11.55 -26.00 -13.17
N ASP A 681 12.82 -26.06 -12.72
CA ASP A 681 13.43 -25.07 -11.81
C ASP A 681 12.61 -24.81 -10.53
N CYS A 682 11.95 -25.82 -9.99
CA CYS A 682 11.10 -25.70 -8.80
C CYS A 682 11.73 -26.37 -7.58
N CYS A 683 11.43 -25.90 -6.37
CA CYS A 683 11.95 -26.41 -5.11
C CYS A 683 10.81 -26.84 -4.17
N SER A 684 11.03 -27.90 -3.39
CA SER A 684 10.17 -28.30 -2.29
C SER A 684 11.02 -28.52 -1.04
N ASN A 685 10.50 -28.15 0.14
CA ASN A 685 11.24 -28.18 1.39
C ASN A 685 11.66 -29.61 1.77
N GLU A 686 12.86 -29.78 2.35
CA GLU A 686 13.36 -31.07 2.83
C GLU A 686 12.43 -31.65 3.91
N GLY A 687 12.06 -32.95 3.75
CA GLY A 687 11.19 -33.68 4.68
C GLY A 687 9.72 -33.78 4.27
N LEU A 688 9.28 -33.14 3.19
CA LEU A 688 7.97 -33.35 2.56
C LEU A 688 8.01 -34.59 1.65
N PRO A 689 6.86 -35.28 1.37
CA PRO A 689 6.85 -36.53 0.62
C PRO A 689 7.55 -36.40 -0.73
N VAL A 690 8.36 -37.37 -1.04
CA VAL A 690 9.46 -37.44 -2.00
C VAL A 690 9.08 -37.35 -3.48
N ARG A 691 7.80 -37.08 -3.83
CA ARG A 691 7.39 -36.93 -5.22
C ARG A 691 7.10 -35.47 -5.56
N TRP A 692 7.86 -34.93 -6.47
CA TRP A 692 7.64 -33.57 -6.99
C TRP A 692 6.41 -33.52 -7.90
N ILE A 693 6.16 -34.62 -8.66
CA ILE A 693 4.98 -34.83 -9.50
C ILE A 693 4.27 -36.05 -9.03
N GLY A 694 2.97 -35.99 -8.79
CA GLY A 694 2.17 -37.04 -8.16
C GLY A 694 1.91 -38.25 -9.05
N ASN A 695 1.79 -38.10 -10.37
CA ASN A 695 1.62 -39.23 -11.31
C ASN A 695 2.99 -39.75 -11.77
N ALA A 696 3.24 -41.05 -11.52
CA ALA A 696 4.56 -41.65 -11.71
C ALA A 696 4.97 -41.92 -13.16
N ASP A 697 4.10 -41.68 -14.14
CA ASP A 697 4.36 -41.93 -15.56
C ASP A 697 4.92 -40.71 -16.30
N ALA A 698 5.03 -39.55 -15.63
CA ALA A 698 5.79 -38.43 -16.14
C ALA A 698 7.27 -38.82 -16.18
N THR A 699 7.81 -38.93 -17.37
CA THR A 699 9.21 -39.33 -17.59
C THR A 699 10.15 -38.39 -16.84
N ASP A 700 11.12 -38.94 -16.11
CA ASP A 700 12.12 -38.28 -15.26
C ASP A 700 12.96 -37.21 -16.03
N ASP A 701 12.85 -37.16 -17.35
CA ASP A 701 13.63 -36.28 -18.25
C ASP A 701 13.14 -34.81 -18.28
N LEU A 702 12.02 -34.46 -17.62
CA LEU A 702 11.43 -33.10 -17.62
C LEU A 702 11.65 -32.35 -16.31
N ILE A 703 12.41 -32.89 -15.36
CA ILE A 703 12.74 -32.24 -14.08
C ILE A 703 14.21 -31.87 -14.08
N THR A 704 14.52 -30.60 -14.33
CA THR A 704 15.85 -30.07 -14.02
C THR A 704 15.87 -29.64 -12.55
N THR A 705 16.45 -30.48 -11.69
CA THR A 705 16.75 -30.11 -10.31
C THR A 705 18.02 -29.28 -10.30
N THR A 706 17.92 -27.99 -9.97
CA THR A 706 19.05 -27.27 -9.41
C THR A 706 18.98 -27.40 -7.89
N GLU A 707 19.91 -28.14 -7.30
CA GLU A 707 20.14 -28.06 -5.85
C GLU A 707 20.59 -26.64 -5.54
N HIS A 708 19.76 -25.88 -4.83
CA HIS A 708 20.21 -24.67 -4.16
C HIS A 708 20.95 -25.12 -2.88
N THR A 709 22.29 -25.12 -2.95
CA THR A 709 23.12 -25.03 -1.75
C THR A 709 22.99 -23.60 -1.23
N ASP A 710 22.54 -23.45 0.03
CA ASP A 710 22.56 -22.20 0.75
C ASP A 710 23.98 -21.59 0.70
N GLU A 711 24.13 -20.41 0.10
CA GLU A 711 25.20 -19.44 0.38
C GLU A 711 24.60 -18.17 0.99
#